data_768ba33904b29ebfb29f3eb5700a414d
#
_entry.id   768ba33904b29ebfb29f3eb5700a414d
#
_cell.length_a   1.000
_cell.length_b   1.000
_cell.length_c   1.000
_cell.angle_alpha   90.00
_cell.angle_beta   90.00
_cell.angle_gamma   90.00
#
_symmetry.space_group_name_H-M   'P 1'
#
loop_
_entity.id
_entity.type
_entity.pdbx_description
1 polymer ?
#
loop_
_entity_poly.entity_id
_entity_poly.type
_entity_poly.pdbx_seq_one_letter_code
_entity_poly.pdbx_strand_id
1 'polypeptide(L)'
;MYRHVDAALVRASAWHPDRPTVWPDLTGAFADPTSWQAWLQRTWNDTDFAAAVRAASPDLATRVEQICAGQLVPVPAVRRTVVAVLRYLLRARTRATPFGLFAGIAAVRIGTVPALRVGTDHRATARAEAAHSTALIDYFEQHPALRPRLMLLASSLLVERDGYVVIEHRPSGTLDRRPDHVQVRLTAPVREALGGAQTPVLWSDLAVKLSTSFPSAPPSVIDRLIADLVRQRVLLTSLRPAMTVADPLTALVEQAAHLPPTEAAEIRSTPRSARDLRVDWDLTVPTAVVQEAAAAAKALIRLAPQASLTGWAEWHRRFLDRYGPRAAVPVLDAIDVLGYPPGFLGATTAPTASPLPDRVGRLIKLAHTAGMQRRLEIQLDDAAIEDLSTVDPGRPVQPSAELTVRIDAESVADLHQGEFTLHVVGVARSAGATTGRFLHLLDDEDRRRMTETYGALPPVHQGALSAQISSTPLSAPTENVARAPQATEWVISLGDYHSPDTRLVPVTDLAVTADAEQLHLVSLSHRRPVHTLLLNAVDLGHHSHPLCRFLTEAPAALAVPCTGFRWGTAASSLPFLPALRYGRTILSPARWLLTREDLPPASAPWPQWDEALTRWRREVHLPERVYLSEDDQRMALDLAEPSHRALLRVHLDRDGTVTLCPAPRAKDLGWTGGRAHEVVIPLSTEQNIIPVRVAGCAVNREHGHLPGCENRISLHLHGHRDRQNPILTRHLAALLDELGDPPWWFIRYRDPDDHLRLRLTYQPGTLGAAFESIGEWTRRLRQGGLITHAGVETYHPETARFGGPTALDAAERYFAADSAAAVAQLAAQTGTEVPDLHAVTAASMVDIAVGVLGDSTAAMHWLIEHTRTEPDAPPRTVYRQAVDLVNMPSAGLSEHVTAAWSARRGALADYRRALTDTAFRPDELLPDLLHLHHVRMRGPGLPEERTHLHLARAAALSWTARARSTP
;
A
#
# COMPACT_ATOMS: atom_id res chain seq x y z
N MET A 1 7.51 11.78 -15.78
CA MET A 1 6.17 12.04 -16.35
C MET A 1 5.60 10.73 -16.85
N TYR A 2 4.32 10.42 -16.53
CA TYR A 2 3.70 9.17 -16.98
C TYR A 2 3.65 9.05 -18.49
N ARG A 3 3.91 7.83 -18.96
CA ARG A 3 3.77 7.39 -20.35
C ARG A 3 2.93 6.12 -20.38
N HIS A 4 2.19 5.89 -21.44
CA HIS A 4 1.51 4.61 -21.63
C HIS A 4 2.52 3.49 -21.84
N VAL A 5 2.15 2.30 -21.39
CA VAL A 5 2.85 1.05 -21.70
C VAL A 5 1.96 0.17 -22.58
N ASP A 6 2.57 -0.63 -23.44
CA ASP A 6 1.85 -1.38 -24.48
C ASP A 6 1.13 -2.63 -23.94
N ALA A 7 0.18 -2.41 -23.04
CA ALA A 7 -0.63 -3.45 -22.41
C ALA A 7 -2.07 -2.99 -22.16
N ALA A 8 -2.62 -2.13 -23.04
CA ALA A 8 -3.98 -1.64 -22.92
C ALA A 8 -5.01 -2.73 -23.25
N LEU A 9 -6.12 -2.73 -22.52
CA LEU A 9 -7.29 -3.59 -22.74
C LEU A 9 -8.56 -2.76 -22.87
N VAL A 10 -9.49 -3.21 -23.72
CA VAL A 10 -10.87 -2.73 -23.69
C VAL A 10 -11.73 -3.74 -22.92
N ARG A 11 -12.59 -3.21 -22.08
CA ARG A 11 -13.74 -3.91 -21.51
C ARG A 11 -14.95 -3.46 -22.27
N ALA A 12 -15.77 -4.39 -22.74
CA ALA A 12 -16.92 -4.04 -23.56
C ALA A 12 -18.10 -4.96 -23.31
N SER A 13 -19.31 -4.38 -23.42
CA SER A 13 -20.53 -5.17 -23.46
C SER A 13 -20.54 -6.05 -24.73
N ALA A 14 -20.90 -7.31 -24.59
CA ALA A 14 -21.15 -8.22 -25.71
C ALA A 14 -22.48 -7.93 -26.43
N TRP A 15 -23.31 -7.04 -25.89
CA TRP A 15 -24.69 -6.81 -26.32
C TRP A 15 -24.80 -5.58 -27.23
N HIS A 16 -25.59 -5.72 -28.30
CA HIS A 16 -25.88 -4.60 -29.18
C HIS A 16 -26.91 -3.66 -28.53
N PRO A 17 -26.66 -2.36 -28.48
CA PRO A 17 -27.56 -1.39 -27.84
C PRO A 17 -28.93 -1.31 -28.50
N ASP A 18 -29.02 -1.50 -29.83
CA ASP A 18 -30.26 -1.41 -30.61
C ASP A 18 -31.11 -2.67 -30.56
N ARG A 19 -30.72 -3.69 -29.77
CA ARG A 19 -31.54 -4.90 -29.59
C ARG A 19 -32.90 -4.50 -29.02
N PRO A 20 -34.00 -4.83 -29.66
CA PRO A 20 -35.33 -4.43 -29.22
C PRO A 20 -35.59 -4.84 -27.77
N THR A 21 -36.01 -3.89 -26.93
CA THR A 21 -36.28 -4.17 -25.51
C THR A 21 -37.60 -3.57 -25.12
N VAL A 22 -38.44 -4.39 -24.54
CA VAL A 22 -39.70 -3.97 -23.90
C VAL A 22 -39.44 -3.95 -22.40
N TRP A 23 -39.72 -2.85 -21.74
CA TRP A 23 -39.54 -2.71 -20.30
C TRP A 23 -40.80 -3.20 -19.55
N PRO A 24 -40.62 -3.78 -18.32
CA PRO A 24 -41.77 -4.21 -17.52
C PRO A 24 -42.50 -3.02 -16.92
N ASP A 25 -43.82 -3.08 -16.76
CA ASP A 25 -44.56 -2.10 -15.98
C ASP A 25 -44.38 -2.39 -14.49
N LEU A 26 -43.67 -1.49 -13.80
CA LEU A 26 -43.43 -1.50 -12.37
C LEU A 26 -44.17 -0.40 -11.61
N THR A 27 -44.99 0.39 -12.32
CA THR A 27 -45.62 1.62 -11.85
C THR A 27 -47.00 1.43 -11.21
N GLY A 28 -47.69 0.34 -11.55
CA GLY A 28 -49.05 0.03 -11.09
C GLY A 28 -49.13 -0.31 -9.61
N ALA A 29 -50.11 0.25 -8.90
CA ALA A 29 -50.47 -0.11 -7.53
C ALA A 29 -50.99 -1.56 -7.41
N PHE A 30 -51.60 -2.06 -8.46
CA PHE A 30 -52.05 -3.43 -8.62
C PHE A 30 -51.31 -4.03 -9.82
N ALA A 31 -50.07 -4.40 -9.58
CA ALA A 31 -49.28 -5.08 -10.57
C ALA A 31 -50.00 -6.35 -11.03
N ASP A 32 -50.33 -6.42 -12.30
CA ASP A 32 -50.89 -7.63 -12.93
C ASP A 32 -49.79 -8.69 -13.06
N PRO A 33 -49.81 -9.74 -12.23
CA PRO A 33 -48.80 -10.80 -12.31
C PRO A 33 -48.77 -11.47 -13.70
N THR A 34 -49.86 -11.45 -14.44
CA THR A 34 -49.96 -11.97 -15.79
C THR A 34 -49.15 -11.18 -16.79
N SER A 35 -49.14 -9.85 -16.66
CA SER A 35 -48.31 -8.97 -17.50
C SER A 35 -46.82 -9.16 -17.24
N TRP A 36 -46.42 -9.38 -16.00
CA TRP A 36 -45.07 -9.68 -15.61
C TRP A 36 -44.58 -11.04 -16.07
N GLN A 37 -45.45 -12.05 -15.96
CA GLN A 37 -45.16 -13.38 -16.51
C GLN A 37 -44.96 -13.33 -18.03
N ALA A 38 -45.85 -12.64 -18.75
CA ALA A 38 -45.74 -12.46 -20.20
C ALA A 38 -44.46 -11.68 -20.59
N TRP A 39 -44.05 -10.69 -19.76
CA TRP A 39 -42.79 -9.99 -19.97
C TRP A 39 -41.59 -10.90 -19.74
N LEU A 40 -41.58 -11.71 -18.67
CA LEU A 40 -40.52 -12.69 -18.40
C LEU A 40 -40.42 -13.70 -19.52
N GLN A 41 -41.53 -14.25 -20.01
CA GLN A 41 -41.55 -15.18 -21.14
C GLN A 41 -40.92 -14.58 -22.39
N ARG A 42 -41.30 -13.34 -22.75
CA ARG A 42 -40.73 -12.63 -23.90
C ARG A 42 -39.25 -12.42 -23.76
N THR A 43 -38.80 -12.00 -22.56
CA THR A 43 -37.40 -11.75 -22.29
C THR A 43 -36.59 -13.04 -22.29
N TRP A 44 -37.16 -14.14 -21.81
CA TRP A 44 -36.52 -15.46 -21.76
C TRP A 44 -36.43 -16.16 -23.12
N ASN A 45 -37.25 -15.74 -24.07
CA ASN A 45 -37.19 -16.22 -25.46
C ASN A 45 -35.91 -15.73 -26.17
N ASP A 46 -35.25 -14.71 -25.63
CA ASP A 46 -33.88 -14.38 -25.99
C ASP A 46 -32.97 -15.44 -25.41
N THR A 47 -32.59 -16.43 -26.22
CA THR A 47 -31.79 -17.59 -25.79
C THR A 47 -30.40 -17.19 -25.27
N ASP A 48 -29.78 -16.15 -25.84
CA ASP A 48 -28.47 -15.68 -25.41
C ASP A 48 -28.57 -15.02 -24.03
N PHE A 49 -29.61 -14.18 -23.82
CA PHE A 49 -29.86 -13.55 -22.52
C PHE A 49 -30.15 -14.60 -21.45
N ALA A 50 -31.03 -15.55 -21.75
CA ALA A 50 -31.35 -16.63 -20.85
C ALA A 50 -30.10 -17.46 -20.48
N ALA A 51 -29.24 -17.76 -21.47
CA ALA A 51 -27.98 -18.46 -21.24
C ALA A 51 -27.02 -17.65 -20.37
N ALA A 52 -26.92 -16.34 -20.59
CA ALA A 52 -26.09 -15.46 -19.80
C ALA A 52 -26.57 -15.36 -18.34
N VAL A 53 -27.89 -15.28 -18.11
CA VAL A 53 -28.46 -15.27 -16.76
C VAL A 53 -28.29 -16.61 -16.06
N ARG A 54 -28.48 -17.75 -16.78
CA ARG A 54 -28.23 -19.09 -16.23
C ARG A 54 -26.78 -19.25 -15.75
N ALA A 55 -25.84 -18.74 -16.54
CA ALA A 55 -24.44 -18.80 -16.16
C ALA A 55 -24.11 -17.89 -14.96
N ALA A 56 -24.76 -16.73 -14.84
CA ALA A 56 -24.48 -15.74 -13.81
C ALA A 56 -25.26 -15.96 -12.50
N SER A 57 -26.47 -16.53 -12.57
CA SER A 57 -27.35 -16.76 -11.42
C SER A 57 -28.31 -17.92 -11.71
N PRO A 58 -27.89 -19.19 -11.48
CA PRO A 58 -28.71 -20.36 -11.70
C PRO A 58 -30.05 -20.31 -10.93
N ASP A 59 -30.04 -19.80 -9.71
CA ASP A 59 -31.24 -19.69 -8.87
C ASP A 59 -32.25 -18.69 -9.44
N LEU A 60 -31.80 -17.59 -9.99
CA LEU A 60 -32.66 -16.63 -10.67
C LEU A 60 -33.26 -17.27 -11.94
N ALA A 61 -32.44 -17.96 -12.72
CA ALA A 61 -32.88 -18.65 -13.93
C ALA A 61 -33.97 -19.69 -13.61
N THR A 62 -33.72 -20.53 -12.62
CA THR A 62 -34.73 -21.52 -12.14
C THR A 62 -36.03 -20.85 -11.73
N ARG A 63 -35.95 -19.73 -11.03
CA ARG A 63 -37.15 -18.98 -10.61
C ARG A 63 -37.90 -18.38 -11.80
N VAL A 64 -37.20 -17.85 -12.79
CA VAL A 64 -37.84 -17.36 -14.03
C VAL A 64 -38.52 -18.47 -14.77
N GLU A 65 -37.85 -19.62 -14.92
CA GLU A 65 -38.41 -20.81 -15.60
C GLU A 65 -39.67 -21.35 -14.90
N GLN A 66 -39.69 -21.39 -13.57
CA GLN A 66 -40.86 -21.74 -12.77
C GLN A 66 -42.05 -20.79 -13.05
N ILE A 67 -41.81 -19.50 -13.07
CA ILE A 67 -42.85 -18.50 -13.34
C ILE A 67 -43.32 -18.63 -14.79
N CYS A 68 -42.43 -18.80 -15.75
CA CYS A 68 -42.77 -18.99 -17.15
C CYS A 68 -43.58 -20.26 -17.40
N ALA A 69 -43.33 -21.32 -16.64
CA ALA A 69 -44.09 -22.57 -16.69
C ALA A 69 -45.47 -22.50 -15.99
N GLY A 70 -45.84 -21.34 -15.44
CA GLY A 70 -47.13 -21.16 -14.77
C GLY A 70 -47.20 -21.74 -13.36
N GLN A 71 -46.07 -22.04 -12.73
CA GLN A 71 -46.06 -22.46 -11.32
C GLN A 71 -46.52 -21.34 -10.40
N LEU A 72 -47.28 -21.69 -9.35
CA LEU A 72 -47.74 -20.71 -8.37
C LEU A 72 -46.60 -20.12 -7.58
N VAL A 73 -46.27 -18.86 -7.84
CA VAL A 73 -45.26 -18.10 -7.12
C VAL A 73 -45.91 -16.86 -6.49
N PRO A 74 -45.65 -16.52 -5.21
CA PRO A 74 -46.25 -15.36 -4.58
C PRO A 74 -45.91 -14.05 -5.35
N VAL A 75 -46.92 -13.18 -5.53
CA VAL A 75 -46.77 -11.92 -6.28
C VAL A 75 -45.54 -11.08 -5.87
N PRO A 76 -45.23 -10.93 -4.57
CA PRO A 76 -44.00 -10.20 -4.19
C PRO A 76 -42.72 -10.89 -4.68
N ALA A 77 -42.72 -12.22 -4.80
CA ALA A 77 -41.56 -12.95 -5.34
C ALA A 77 -41.45 -12.81 -6.86
N VAL A 78 -42.60 -12.81 -7.58
CA VAL A 78 -42.62 -12.49 -9.02
C VAL A 78 -42.04 -11.09 -9.27
N ARG A 79 -42.49 -10.08 -8.52
CA ARG A 79 -42.00 -8.72 -8.63
C ARG A 79 -40.48 -8.64 -8.39
N ARG A 80 -39.96 -9.31 -7.36
CA ARG A 80 -38.51 -9.37 -7.10
C ARG A 80 -37.75 -10.00 -8.26
N THR A 81 -38.30 -11.05 -8.85
CA THR A 81 -37.73 -11.73 -10.03
C THR A 81 -37.70 -10.79 -11.24
N VAL A 82 -38.77 -10.08 -11.52
CA VAL A 82 -38.86 -9.08 -12.60
C VAL A 82 -37.80 -7.98 -12.40
N VAL A 83 -37.69 -7.43 -11.20
CA VAL A 83 -36.67 -6.40 -10.87
C VAL A 83 -35.26 -6.96 -11.05
N ALA A 84 -34.98 -8.20 -10.64
CA ALA A 84 -33.70 -8.84 -10.82
C ALA A 84 -33.36 -9.03 -12.30
N VAL A 85 -34.30 -9.53 -13.11
CA VAL A 85 -34.09 -9.68 -14.56
C VAL A 85 -33.91 -8.32 -15.25
N LEU A 86 -34.68 -7.31 -14.85
CA LEU A 86 -34.51 -5.93 -15.35
C LEU A 86 -33.08 -5.41 -15.07
N ARG A 87 -32.54 -5.63 -13.88
CA ARG A 87 -31.15 -5.24 -13.53
C ARG A 87 -30.11 -5.95 -14.42
N TYR A 88 -30.31 -7.26 -14.70
CA TYR A 88 -29.44 -7.98 -15.64
C TYR A 88 -29.55 -7.43 -17.06
N LEU A 89 -30.74 -7.05 -17.50
CA LEU A 89 -30.97 -6.50 -18.83
C LEU A 89 -30.30 -5.12 -18.98
N LEU A 90 -30.44 -4.25 -17.96
CA LEU A 90 -29.73 -2.98 -17.90
C LEU A 90 -28.21 -3.18 -17.88
N ARG A 91 -27.73 -4.14 -17.07
CA ARG A 91 -26.30 -4.50 -17.03
C ARG A 91 -25.78 -4.91 -18.40
N ALA A 92 -26.48 -5.81 -19.09
CA ALA A 92 -26.10 -6.30 -20.41
C ALA A 92 -25.89 -5.17 -21.41
N ARG A 93 -26.71 -4.12 -21.33
CA ARG A 93 -26.70 -3.01 -22.30
C ARG A 93 -25.77 -1.86 -21.95
N THR A 94 -25.51 -1.63 -20.67
CA THR A 94 -24.93 -0.36 -20.22
C THR A 94 -23.65 -0.49 -19.42
N ARG A 95 -23.21 -1.73 -19.13
CA ARG A 95 -22.02 -1.94 -18.29
C ARG A 95 -20.93 -2.71 -19.02
N ALA A 96 -19.76 -2.12 -19.08
CA ALA A 96 -18.58 -2.70 -19.74
C ALA A 96 -17.76 -3.63 -18.83
N THR A 97 -17.93 -3.54 -17.51
CA THR A 97 -17.16 -4.36 -16.57
C THR A 97 -17.36 -5.86 -16.83
N PRO A 98 -16.30 -6.64 -17.09
CA PRO A 98 -16.38 -8.06 -17.42
C PRO A 98 -17.17 -8.85 -16.37
N PHE A 99 -18.12 -9.65 -16.85
CA PHE A 99 -18.95 -10.50 -15.98
C PHE A 99 -19.68 -11.56 -16.81
N GLY A 100 -19.31 -12.80 -16.64
CA GLY A 100 -19.96 -13.92 -17.29
C GLY A 100 -20.00 -13.76 -18.82
N LEU A 101 -21.17 -13.91 -19.41
CA LEU A 101 -21.41 -13.71 -20.84
C LEU A 101 -21.94 -12.31 -21.20
N PHE A 102 -22.04 -11.40 -20.23
CA PHE A 102 -22.60 -10.06 -20.47
C PHE A 102 -21.57 -9.06 -21.01
N ALA A 103 -20.35 -9.12 -20.53
CA ALA A 103 -19.27 -8.24 -20.95
C ALA A 103 -17.93 -8.98 -20.84
N GLY A 104 -17.02 -8.66 -21.73
CA GLY A 104 -15.72 -9.28 -21.79
C GLY A 104 -14.61 -8.30 -22.09
N ILE A 105 -13.44 -8.83 -22.48
CA ILE A 105 -12.24 -8.05 -22.78
C ILE A 105 -11.74 -8.31 -24.19
N ALA A 106 -10.98 -7.34 -24.75
CA ALA A 106 -10.10 -7.57 -25.89
C ALA A 106 -8.83 -6.73 -25.72
N ALA A 107 -7.75 -7.15 -26.39
CA ALA A 107 -6.52 -6.38 -26.43
C ALA A 107 -6.73 -5.07 -27.22
N VAL A 108 -6.03 -4.01 -26.83
CA VAL A 108 -6.03 -2.73 -27.53
C VAL A 108 -4.63 -2.46 -28.07
N ARG A 109 -4.58 -2.03 -29.32
CA ARG A 109 -3.37 -1.49 -29.94
C ARG A 109 -3.39 0.04 -29.86
N ILE A 110 -2.24 0.66 -29.82
CA ILE A 110 -2.11 2.11 -29.84
C ILE A 110 -1.44 2.51 -31.14
N GLY A 111 -2.07 3.43 -31.86
CA GLY A 111 -1.58 3.85 -33.18
C GLY A 111 -1.89 5.29 -33.51
N THR A 112 -1.51 5.73 -34.70
CA THR A 112 -1.82 7.10 -35.16
C THR A 112 -3.23 7.20 -35.75
N VAL A 113 -3.74 6.10 -36.30
CA VAL A 113 -5.05 6.04 -36.96
C VAL A 113 -5.95 5.11 -36.13
N PRO A 114 -7.08 5.57 -35.61
CA PRO A 114 -8.03 4.70 -34.91
C PRO A 114 -8.69 3.72 -35.88
N ALA A 115 -8.89 2.51 -35.41
CA ALA A 115 -9.62 1.48 -36.12
C ALA A 115 -10.47 0.68 -35.13
N LEU A 116 -11.66 0.32 -35.55
CA LEU A 116 -12.54 -0.56 -34.76
C LEU A 116 -13.27 -1.52 -35.70
N ARG A 117 -13.09 -2.82 -35.40
CA ARG A 117 -13.92 -3.89 -35.93
C ARG A 117 -14.64 -4.56 -34.74
N VAL A 118 -15.93 -4.64 -34.82
CA VAL A 118 -16.77 -5.34 -33.87
C VAL A 118 -17.43 -6.53 -34.54
N GLY A 119 -17.05 -7.73 -34.14
CA GLY A 119 -17.61 -8.98 -34.60
C GLY A 119 -18.60 -9.57 -33.59
N THR A 120 -19.06 -10.79 -33.89
CA THR A 120 -20.02 -11.55 -33.07
C THR A 120 -19.45 -12.88 -32.55
N ASP A 121 -18.24 -13.26 -32.95
CA ASP A 121 -17.58 -14.51 -32.53
C ASP A 121 -16.89 -14.33 -31.15
N HIS A 122 -17.68 -14.06 -30.15
CA HIS A 122 -17.18 -13.94 -28.79
C HIS A 122 -16.76 -15.30 -28.23
N ARG A 123 -15.64 -15.36 -27.52
CA ARG A 123 -15.09 -16.62 -26.97
C ARG A 123 -15.19 -16.64 -25.44
N ALA A 124 -15.96 -17.58 -24.92
CA ALA A 124 -16.09 -17.80 -23.49
C ALA A 124 -15.12 -18.89 -23.01
N THR A 125 -14.32 -18.56 -21.98
CA THR A 125 -13.50 -19.53 -21.26
C THR A 125 -14.23 -19.95 -20.01
N ALA A 126 -14.40 -21.27 -19.83
CA ALA A 126 -15.10 -21.85 -18.71
C ALA A 126 -14.08 -22.36 -17.67
N ARG A 127 -14.29 -22.00 -16.41
CA ARG A 127 -13.51 -22.50 -15.28
C ARG A 127 -14.42 -23.08 -14.21
N ALA A 128 -13.89 -23.98 -13.39
CA ALA A 128 -14.59 -24.43 -12.21
C ALA A 128 -14.74 -23.24 -11.22
N GLU A 129 -15.86 -23.18 -10.57
CA GLU A 129 -16.12 -22.15 -9.55
C GLU A 129 -15.21 -22.40 -8.33
N ALA A 130 -14.60 -21.35 -7.79
CA ALA A 130 -13.53 -21.48 -6.82
C ALA A 130 -13.95 -22.19 -5.52
N ALA A 131 -15.15 -21.91 -4.99
CA ALA A 131 -15.62 -22.58 -3.78
C ALA A 131 -15.82 -24.09 -4.00
N HIS A 132 -16.31 -24.47 -5.17
CA HIS A 132 -16.47 -25.88 -5.53
C HIS A 132 -15.10 -26.55 -5.75
N SER A 133 -14.20 -25.88 -6.43
CA SER A 133 -12.83 -26.38 -6.63
C SER A 133 -12.09 -26.60 -5.30
N THR A 134 -12.23 -25.67 -4.37
CA THR A 134 -11.62 -25.76 -3.04
C THR A 134 -12.18 -26.95 -2.27
N ALA A 135 -13.50 -27.16 -2.30
CA ALA A 135 -14.13 -28.32 -1.63
C ALA A 135 -13.68 -29.65 -2.21
N LEU A 136 -13.54 -29.74 -3.54
CA LEU A 136 -13.01 -30.95 -4.19
C LEU A 136 -11.55 -31.20 -3.81
N ILE A 137 -10.72 -30.18 -3.84
CA ILE A 137 -9.32 -30.30 -3.45
C ILE A 137 -9.21 -30.75 -1.99
N ASP A 138 -9.98 -30.14 -1.07
CA ASP A 138 -10.00 -30.55 0.35
C ASP A 138 -10.37 -32.03 0.53
N TYR A 139 -11.31 -32.52 -0.27
CA TYR A 139 -11.70 -33.94 -0.25
C TYR A 139 -10.59 -34.85 -0.77
N PHE A 140 -10.03 -34.55 -1.94
CA PHE A 140 -9.04 -35.40 -2.58
C PHE A 140 -7.64 -35.33 -1.93
N GLU A 141 -7.30 -34.27 -1.22
CA GLU A 141 -6.10 -34.22 -0.37
C GLU A 141 -6.10 -35.28 0.72
N GLN A 142 -7.29 -35.71 1.15
CA GLN A 142 -7.45 -36.74 2.15
C GLN A 142 -7.59 -38.14 1.52
N HIS A 143 -7.62 -38.27 0.19
CA HIS A 143 -7.88 -39.54 -0.48
C HIS A 143 -6.66 -40.49 -0.40
N PRO A 144 -6.80 -41.75 0.14
CA PRO A 144 -5.67 -42.63 0.38
C PRO A 144 -4.83 -43.00 -0.83
N ALA A 145 -5.44 -43.10 -2.02
CA ALA A 145 -4.75 -43.41 -3.26
C ALA A 145 -3.86 -42.26 -3.76
N LEU A 146 -4.19 -41.00 -3.43
CA LEU A 146 -3.46 -39.83 -3.87
C LEU A 146 -2.35 -39.43 -2.89
N ARG A 147 -2.60 -39.53 -1.58
CA ARG A 147 -1.66 -39.09 -0.53
C ARG A 147 -0.19 -39.46 -0.82
N PRO A 148 0.17 -40.73 -1.12
CA PRO A 148 1.58 -41.08 -1.29
C PRO A 148 2.26 -40.36 -2.47
N ARG A 149 1.46 -39.85 -3.42
CA ARG A 149 1.89 -39.19 -4.66
C ARG A 149 1.89 -37.67 -4.59
N LEU A 150 1.27 -37.10 -3.55
CA LEU A 150 1.21 -35.65 -3.41
C LEU A 150 2.57 -35.10 -2.97
N MET A 151 2.99 -34.03 -3.63
CA MET A 151 4.10 -33.22 -3.15
C MET A 151 3.59 -32.34 -2.01
N LEU A 152 4.37 -32.22 -0.96
CA LEU A 152 4.10 -31.41 0.23
C LEU A 152 5.11 -30.27 0.31
N LEU A 153 4.64 -29.12 0.81
CA LEU A 153 5.44 -27.93 1.04
C LEU A 153 4.98 -27.26 2.35
N ALA A 154 5.89 -26.84 3.20
CA ALA A 154 5.55 -26.05 4.39
C ALA A 154 4.98 -24.68 3.96
N SER A 155 3.89 -24.25 4.61
CA SER A 155 3.28 -22.96 4.28
C SER A 155 4.24 -21.81 4.57
N SER A 156 4.33 -20.86 3.65
CA SER A 156 5.13 -19.63 3.80
C SER A 156 4.53 -18.62 4.80
N LEU A 157 3.32 -18.90 5.32
CA LEU A 157 2.63 -18.05 6.32
C LEU A 157 2.87 -18.52 7.77
N LEU A 158 3.71 -19.53 7.98
CA LEU A 158 4.01 -20.06 9.30
C LEU A 158 4.89 -19.10 10.09
N VAL A 159 4.48 -18.85 11.34
CA VAL A 159 5.28 -18.11 12.33
C VAL A 159 5.43 -18.99 13.56
N GLU A 160 6.66 -19.17 14.05
CA GLU A 160 6.91 -19.86 15.32
C GLU A 160 6.76 -18.87 16.47
N ARG A 161 5.91 -19.22 17.47
CA ARG A 161 5.67 -18.40 18.65
C ARG A 161 5.38 -19.29 19.86
N ASP A 162 6.14 -19.12 20.93
CA ASP A 162 5.93 -19.81 22.21
C ASP A 162 5.76 -21.36 22.13
N GLY A 163 6.59 -22.00 21.28
CA GLY A 163 6.52 -23.44 21.07
C GLY A 163 5.33 -23.92 20.21
N TYR A 164 4.71 -23.03 19.50
CA TYR A 164 3.67 -23.33 18.52
C TYR A 164 4.04 -22.80 17.14
N VAL A 165 3.52 -23.44 16.10
CA VAL A 165 3.45 -22.89 14.75
C VAL A 165 2.08 -22.27 14.56
N VAL A 166 2.06 -21.04 14.13
CA VAL A 166 0.85 -20.23 14.00
C VAL A 166 0.67 -19.80 12.56
N ILE A 167 -0.55 -19.86 12.05
CA ILE A 167 -0.98 -19.18 10.83
C ILE A 167 -2.04 -18.17 11.22
N GLU A 168 -1.69 -16.90 11.17
CA GLU A 168 -2.63 -15.81 11.35
C GLU A 168 -3.36 -15.53 10.03
N HIS A 169 -4.63 -15.12 10.11
CA HIS A 169 -5.45 -14.79 8.94
C HIS A 169 -5.51 -15.90 7.86
N ARG A 170 -5.58 -17.17 8.27
CA ARG A 170 -5.75 -18.26 7.30
C ARG A 170 -7.04 -18.08 6.50
N PRO A 171 -7.01 -18.22 5.16
CA PRO A 171 -8.23 -18.21 4.36
C PRO A 171 -9.23 -19.28 4.84
N SER A 172 -10.46 -18.88 5.20
CA SER A 172 -11.43 -19.79 5.83
C SER A 172 -12.00 -20.85 4.89
N GLY A 173 -11.91 -20.61 3.58
CA GLY A 173 -12.56 -21.48 2.59
C GLY A 173 -14.09 -21.43 2.59
N THR A 174 -14.69 -20.70 3.54
CA THR A 174 -16.14 -20.52 3.68
C THR A 174 -16.61 -19.21 3.06
N LEU A 175 -17.92 -19.02 2.96
CA LEU A 175 -18.51 -17.74 2.55
C LEU A 175 -18.35 -16.65 3.62
N ASP A 176 -18.11 -17.05 4.88
CA ASP A 176 -17.80 -16.13 5.96
C ASP A 176 -16.40 -15.56 5.77
N ARG A 177 -16.30 -14.23 5.72
CA ARG A 177 -15.06 -13.46 5.44
C ARG A 177 -14.11 -13.37 6.63
N ARG A 178 -14.41 -14.05 7.73
CA ARG A 178 -13.56 -14.03 8.92
C ARG A 178 -12.39 -14.98 8.71
N PRO A 179 -11.15 -14.48 8.72
CA PRO A 179 -9.98 -15.36 8.66
C PRO A 179 -9.91 -16.23 9.91
N ASP A 180 -9.50 -17.46 9.74
CA ASP A 180 -9.24 -18.38 10.83
C ASP A 180 -7.85 -18.15 11.44
N HIS A 181 -7.71 -18.47 12.71
CA HIS A 181 -6.43 -18.58 13.39
C HIS A 181 -6.12 -20.05 13.65
N VAL A 182 -4.99 -20.51 13.16
CA VAL A 182 -4.52 -21.87 13.35
C VAL A 182 -3.28 -21.88 14.22
N GLN A 183 -3.31 -22.73 15.25
CA GLN A 183 -2.19 -22.92 16.14
C GLN A 183 -1.92 -24.42 16.35
N VAL A 184 -0.71 -24.87 16.00
CA VAL A 184 -0.30 -26.27 16.16
C VAL A 184 0.93 -26.32 17.06
N ARG A 185 0.92 -27.17 18.08
CA ARG A 185 2.05 -27.33 19.01
C ARG A 185 3.28 -27.86 18.25
N LEU A 186 4.40 -27.17 18.37
CA LEU A 186 5.65 -27.51 17.69
C LEU A 186 6.38 -28.65 18.44
N THR A 187 5.81 -29.84 18.35
CA THR A 187 6.45 -31.08 18.86
C THR A 187 7.61 -31.50 17.97
N ALA A 188 8.48 -32.40 18.47
CA ALA A 188 9.58 -32.89 17.66
C ALA A 188 9.16 -33.50 16.31
N PRO A 189 8.08 -34.31 16.19
CA PRO A 189 7.59 -34.79 14.90
C PRO A 189 7.09 -33.67 13.98
N VAL A 190 6.42 -32.64 14.51
CA VAL A 190 5.95 -31.50 13.73
C VAL A 190 7.15 -30.70 13.20
N ARG A 191 8.14 -30.42 14.04
CA ARG A 191 9.37 -29.73 13.63
C ARG A 191 10.11 -30.47 12.52
N GLU A 192 10.24 -31.80 12.66
CA GLU A 192 10.87 -32.63 11.64
C GLU A 192 10.09 -32.67 10.34
N ALA A 193 8.75 -32.71 10.43
CA ALA A 193 7.88 -32.65 9.26
C ALA A 193 8.04 -31.31 8.51
N LEU A 194 8.04 -30.18 9.23
CA LEU A 194 8.24 -28.87 8.66
C LEU A 194 9.64 -28.69 8.06
N GLY A 195 10.68 -29.17 8.76
CA GLY A 195 12.05 -29.15 8.25
C GLY A 195 12.22 -30.00 6.98
N GLY A 196 11.52 -31.14 6.90
CA GLY A 196 11.50 -32.01 5.73
C GLY A 196 10.74 -31.45 4.54
N ALA A 197 9.81 -30.52 4.76
CA ALA A 197 8.93 -29.92 3.75
C ALA A 197 9.28 -28.46 3.42
N GLN A 198 10.47 -27.97 3.73
CA GLN A 198 10.92 -26.62 3.33
C GLN A 198 11.07 -26.48 1.81
N THR A 199 11.30 -27.58 1.12
CA THR A 199 11.23 -27.72 -0.33
C THR A 199 10.21 -28.79 -0.66
N PRO A 200 9.60 -28.78 -1.86
CA PRO A 200 8.63 -29.80 -2.25
C PRO A 200 9.15 -31.22 -2.06
N VAL A 201 8.44 -32.03 -1.28
CA VAL A 201 8.79 -33.42 -0.93
C VAL A 201 7.56 -34.30 -1.12
N LEU A 202 7.75 -35.55 -1.59
CA LEU A 202 6.66 -36.52 -1.67
C LEU A 202 6.12 -36.86 -0.29
N TRP A 203 4.81 -36.98 -0.15
CA TRP A 203 4.16 -37.46 1.09
C TRP A 203 4.76 -38.78 1.59
N SER A 204 4.94 -39.74 0.66
CA SER A 204 5.59 -41.03 0.97
C SER A 204 7.00 -40.87 1.56
N ASP A 205 7.81 -39.98 0.99
CA ASP A 205 9.19 -39.78 1.40
C ASP A 205 9.26 -39.07 2.76
N LEU A 206 8.40 -38.09 2.99
CA LEU A 206 8.26 -37.43 4.28
C LEU A 206 7.80 -38.44 5.36
N ALA A 207 6.85 -39.32 5.04
CA ALA A 207 6.41 -40.39 5.95
C ALA A 207 7.54 -41.37 6.28
N VAL A 208 8.37 -41.78 5.33
CA VAL A 208 9.56 -42.62 5.53
C VAL A 208 10.56 -41.89 6.40
N LYS A 209 10.86 -40.64 6.15
CA LYS A 209 11.77 -39.83 6.96
C LYS A 209 11.31 -39.78 8.43
N LEU A 210 10.03 -39.44 8.64
CA LEU A 210 9.46 -39.39 9.99
C LEU A 210 9.45 -40.76 10.68
N SER A 211 9.17 -41.84 9.95
CA SER A 211 9.25 -43.22 10.50
C SER A 211 10.66 -43.59 10.94
N THR A 212 11.67 -43.11 10.23
CA THR A 212 13.07 -43.31 10.56
C THR A 212 13.46 -42.51 11.80
N SER A 213 13.02 -41.26 11.91
CA SER A 213 13.31 -40.40 13.07
C SER A 213 12.54 -40.83 14.34
N PHE A 214 11.35 -41.43 14.16
CA PHE A 214 10.47 -41.83 15.25
C PHE A 214 10.04 -43.32 15.13
N PRO A 215 10.98 -44.28 15.31
CA PRO A 215 10.70 -45.68 15.00
C PRO A 215 9.67 -46.33 15.97
N SER A 216 9.39 -45.72 17.10
CA SER A 216 8.35 -46.17 18.04
C SER A 216 6.94 -45.78 17.62
N ALA A 217 6.76 -44.86 16.66
CA ALA A 217 5.46 -44.42 16.20
C ALA A 217 4.95 -45.34 15.08
N PRO A 218 3.71 -45.88 15.19
CA PRO A 218 3.10 -46.64 14.09
C PRO A 218 3.01 -45.82 12.82
N PRO A 219 3.21 -46.42 11.64
CA PRO A 219 3.08 -45.70 10.35
C PRO A 219 1.72 -44.97 10.16
N SER A 220 0.65 -45.55 10.70
CA SER A 220 -0.68 -44.92 10.67
C SER A 220 -0.79 -43.65 11.49
N VAL A 221 0.03 -43.51 12.56
CA VAL A 221 0.10 -42.26 13.37
C VAL A 221 0.85 -41.20 12.63
N ILE A 222 1.91 -41.57 11.93
CA ILE A 222 2.71 -40.65 11.10
C ILE A 222 1.86 -40.13 9.92
N ASP A 223 1.17 -41.02 9.21
CA ASP A 223 0.31 -40.63 8.11
C ASP A 223 -0.84 -39.69 8.59
N ARG A 224 -1.42 -40.01 9.76
CA ARG A 224 -2.44 -39.11 10.36
C ARG A 224 -1.86 -37.75 10.72
N LEU A 225 -0.65 -37.68 11.28
CA LEU A 225 0.01 -36.41 11.58
C LEU A 225 0.17 -35.56 10.32
N ILE A 226 0.69 -36.13 9.24
CA ILE A 226 0.85 -35.43 7.97
C ILE A 226 -0.53 -34.96 7.45
N ALA A 227 -1.54 -35.84 7.48
CA ALA A 227 -2.91 -35.53 7.07
C ALA A 227 -3.54 -34.39 7.88
N ASP A 228 -3.27 -34.35 9.19
CA ASP A 228 -3.75 -33.27 10.06
C ASP A 228 -3.03 -31.93 9.75
N LEU A 229 -1.74 -31.98 9.49
CA LEU A 229 -0.99 -30.78 9.08
C LEU A 229 -1.46 -30.24 7.73
N VAL A 230 -1.78 -31.12 6.77
CA VAL A 230 -2.37 -30.74 5.47
C VAL A 230 -3.77 -30.13 5.69
N ARG A 231 -4.63 -30.75 6.48
CA ARG A 231 -5.98 -30.23 6.78
C ARG A 231 -5.93 -28.85 7.43
N GLN A 232 -4.93 -28.60 8.28
CA GLN A 232 -4.73 -27.29 8.89
C GLN A 232 -4.02 -26.29 7.96
N ARG A 233 -3.61 -26.71 6.75
CA ARG A 233 -2.82 -25.92 5.80
C ARG A 233 -1.45 -25.46 6.35
N VAL A 234 -0.94 -26.19 7.32
CA VAL A 234 0.44 -26.08 7.80
C VAL A 234 1.39 -26.69 6.76
N LEU A 235 0.97 -27.79 6.15
CA LEU A 235 1.55 -28.34 4.92
C LEU A 235 0.57 -28.12 3.76
N LEU A 236 1.09 -27.67 2.65
CA LEU A 236 0.37 -27.44 1.39
C LEU A 236 0.65 -28.59 0.43
N THR A 237 -0.35 -28.98 -0.36
CA THR A 237 -0.20 -30.06 -1.36
C THR A 237 -0.10 -29.51 -2.77
N SER A 238 0.46 -30.32 -3.66
CA SER A 238 0.49 -30.01 -5.11
C SER A 238 -0.88 -29.94 -5.77
N LEU A 239 -1.96 -30.32 -5.08
CA LEU A 239 -3.34 -30.11 -5.57
C LEU A 239 -3.82 -28.67 -5.42
N ARG A 240 -3.13 -27.83 -4.63
CA ARG A 240 -3.44 -26.40 -4.45
C ARG A 240 -2.52 -25.52 -5.28
N PRO A 241 -2.83 -25.32 -6.55
CA PRO A 241 -1.95 -24.58 -7.41
C PRO A 241 -1.88 -23.10 -6.98
N ALA A 242 -0.73 -22.48 -7.19
CA ALA A 242 -0.51 -21.06 -7.00
C ALA A 242 -1.55 -20.21 -7.73
N MET A 243 -1.80 -18.98 -7.23
CA MET A 243 -2.71 -18.03 -7.88
C MET A 243 -2.23 -17.59 -9.28
N THR A 244 -1.02 -17.95 -9.66
CA THR A 244 -0.49 -17.78 -11.03
C THR A 244 -1.00 -18.83 -12.02
N VAL A 245 -1.69 -19.88 -11.57
CA VAL A 245 -2.30 -20.92 -12.41
C VAL A 245 -3.76 -20.57 -12.67
N ALA A 246 -4.15 -20.51 -13.94
CA ALA A 246 -5.47 -20.03 -14.35
C ALA A 246 -6.63 -20.98 -13.95
N ASP A 247 -6.47 -22.28 -14.15
CA ASP A 247 -7.49 -23.30 -13.78
C ASP A 247 -7.07 -24.02 -12.49
N PRO A 248 -7.80 -23.83 -11.37
CA PRO A 248 -7.47 -24.43 -10.08
C PRO A 248 -7.51 -25.96 -10.04
N LEU A 249 -8.20 -26.60 -10.98
CA LEU A 249 -8.34 -28.05 -11.02
C LEU A 249 -7.29 -28.77 -11.90
N THR A 250 -6.36 -28.03 -12.55
CA THR A 250 -5.37 -28.61 -13.45
C THR A 250 -4.61 -29.78 -12.78
N ALA A 251 -4.04 -29.53 -11.60
CA ALA A 251 -3.28 -30.53 -10.86
C ALA A 251 -4.15 -31.74 -10.43
N LEU A 252 -5.38 -31.51 -10.02
CA LEU A 252 -6.30 -32.58 -9.65
C LEU A 252 -6.70 -33.44 -10.85
N VAL A 253 -6.94 -32.83 -12.00
CA VAL A 253 -7.26 -33.53 -13.26
C VAL A 253 -6.08 -34.42 -13.68
N GLU A 254 -4.85 -33.95 -13.53
CA GLU A 254 -3.64 -34.75 -13.81
C GLU A 254 -3.54 -35.98 -12.88
N GLN A 255 -3.89 -35.83 -11.63
CA GLN A 255 -3.89 -36.91 -10.63
C GLN A 255 -5.06 -37.87 -10.78
N ALA A 256 -6.10 -37.50 -11.51
CA ALA A 256 -7.31 -38.31 -11.67
C ALA A 256 -7.04 -39.71 -12.30
N ALA A 257 -5.95 -39.88 -13.04
CA ALA A 257 -5.55 -41.19 -13.58
C ALA A 257 -5.22 -42.24 -12.50
N HIS A 258 -4.95 -41.80 -11.27
CA HIS A 258 -4.64 -42.67 -10.12
C HIS A 258 -5.83 -42.97 -9.22
N LEU A 259 -7.01 -42.51 -9.59
CA LEU A 259 -8.26 -42.71 -8.85
C LEU A 259 -9.13 -43.80 -9.49
N PRO A 260 -10.07 -44.36 -8.75
CA PRO A 260 -11.13 -45.20 -9.32
C PRO A 260 -11.84 -44.50 -10.50
N PRO A 261 -12.25 -45.25 -11.53
CA PRO A 261 -12.86 -44.65 -12.73
C PRO A 261 -14.07 -43.74 -12.46
N THR A 262 -14.85 -44.04 -11.44
CA THR A 262 -16.01 -43.24 -11.01
C THR A 262 -15.60 -41.89 -10.49
N GLU A 263 -14.62 -41.83 -9.59
CA GLU A 263 -14.11 -40.59 -9.01
C GLU A 263 -13.33 -39.76 -10.05
N ALA A 264 -12.53 -40.40 -10.88
CA ALA A 264 -11.88 -39.77 -12.02
C ALA A 264 -12.89 -39.17 -13.02
N ALA A 265 -14.07 -39.82 -13.21
CA ALA A 265 -15.15 -39.27 -14.01
C ALA A 265 -15.82 -38.07 -13.32
N GLU A 266 -16.01 -38.09 -12.02
CA GLU A 266 -16.56 -36.98 -11.23
C GLU A 266 -15.68 -35.72 -11.36
N ILE A 267 -14.36 -35.84 -11.20
CA ILE A 267 -13.42 -34.72 -11.39
C ILE A 267 -13.53 -34.14 -12.81
N ARG A 268 -13.57 -35.01 -13.81
CA ARG A 268 -13.69 -34.58 -15.23
C ARG A 268 -15.03 -33.94 -15.54
N SER A 269 -16.09 -34.37 -14.88
CA SER A 269 -17.46 -33.86 -15.06
C SER A 269 -17.79 -32.67 -14.18
N THR A 270 -16.82 -32.19 -13.36
CA THR A 270 -17.01 -31.02 -12.50
C THR A 270 -17.54 -29.83 -13.29
N PRO A 271 -18.66 -29.22 -12.88
CA PRO A 271 -19.23 -28.10 -13.59
C PRO A 271 -18.26 -26.93 -13.68
N ARG A 272 -18.01 -26.47 -14.89
CA ARG A 272 -17.23 -25.26 -15.15
C ARG A 272 -18.20 -24.10 -15.34
N SER A 273 -18.69 -23.53 -14.24
CA SER A 273 -19.75 -22.50 -14.25
C SER A 273 -19.20 -21.08 -14.32
N ALA A 274 -18.01 -20.82 -13.80
CA ALA A 274 -17.39 -19.52 -13.94
C ALA A 274 -17.00 -19.25 -15.39
N ARG A 275 -17.42 -18.09 -15.92
CA ARG A 275 -17.20 -17.69 -17.31
C ARG A 275 -16.44 -16.38 -17.35
N ASP A 276 -15.37 -16.36 -18.13
CA ASP A 276 -14.72 -15.12 -18.57
C ASP A 276 -14.89 -15.02 -20.09
N LEU A 277 -15.14 -13.82 -20.61
CA LEU A 277 -15.46 -13.59 -22.01
C LEU A 277 -14.36 -12.79 -22.70
N ARG A 278 -13.89 -13.26 -23.83
CA ARG A 278 -13.15 -12.44 -24.80
C ARG A 278 -14.14 -11.98 -25.86
N VAL A 279 -14.32 -10.69 -26.01
CA VAL A 279 -15.16 -10.11 -27.05
C VAL A 279 -14.41 -10.10 -28.38
N ASP A 280 -15.14 -10.29 -29.48
CA ASP A 280 -14.60 -10.26 -30.84
C ASP A 280 -14.45 -8.80 -31.32
N TRP A 281 -13.50 -8.10 -30.69
CA TRP A 281 -13.17 -6.73 -31.04
C TRP A 281 -11.70 -6.65 -31.47
N ASP A 282 -11.46 -5.87 -32.51
CA ASP A 282 -10.14 -5.46 -32.95
C ASP A 282 -10.10 -3.93 -32.89
N LEU A 283 -9.33 -3.41 -31.93
CA LEU A 283 -9.35 -1.99 -31.57
C LEU A 283 -7.96 -1.38 -31.57
N THR A 284 -7.80 -0.32 -32.35
CA THR A 284 -6.67 0.61 -32.27
C THR A 284 -7.16 1.96 -31.77
N VAL A 285 -6.59 2.44 -30.68
CA VAL A 285 -6.87 3.73 -30.06
C VAL A 285 -5.79 4.73 -30.46
N PRO A 286 -6.14 5.99 -30.83
CA PRO A 286 -5.16 7.00 -31.21
C PRO A 286 -4.24 7.38 -30.04
N THR A 287 -2.99 7.67 -30.38
CA THR A 287 -1.96 8.13 -29.41
C THR A 287 -2.43 9.35 -28.61
N ALA A 288 -3.25 10.23 -29.20
CA ALA A 288 -3.82 11.39 -28.51
C ALA A 288 -4.64 10.99 -27.26
N VAL A 289 -5.36 9.87 -27.29
CA VAL A 289 -6.15 9.36 -26.16
C VAL A 289 -5.25 8.95 -25.00
N VAL A 290 -4.18 8.20 -25.29
CA VAL A 290 -3.26 7.75 -24.22
C VAL A 290 -2.40 8.88 -23.67
N GLN A 291 -2.11 9.91 -24.49
CA GLN A 291 -1.45 11.12 -24.03
C GLN A 291 -2.35 11.92 -23.08
N GLU A 292 -3.63 12.06 -23.44
CA GLU A 292 -4.63 12.73 -22.59
C GLU A 292 -4.82 11.95 -21.26
N ALA A 293 -4.88 10.61 -21.30
CA ALA A 293 -4.95 9.79 -20.10
C ALA A 293 -3.71 9.97 -19.20
N ALA A 294 -2.52 10.08 -19.79
CA ALA A 294 -1.29 10.34 -19.05
C ALA A 294 -1.28 11.75 -18.41
N ALA A 295 -1.82 12.76 -19.10
CA ALA A 295 -1.99 14.11 -18.57
C ALA A 295 -2.99 14.11 -17.40
N ALA A 296 -4.10 13.39 -17.52
CA ALA A 296 -5.08 13.21 -16.45
C ALA A 296 -4.48 12.53 -15.22
N ALA A 297 -3.68 11.47 -15.41
CA ALA A 297 -2.98 10.81 -14.31
C ALA A 297 -2.01 11.75 -13.58
N LYS A 298 -1.28 12.59 -14.31
CA LYS A 298 -0.41 13.62 -13.73
C LYS A 298 -1.21 14.64 -12.90
N ALA A 299 -2.37 15.07 -13.38
CA ALA A 299 -3.26 15.96 -12.64
C ALA A 299 -3.80 15.29 -11.37
N LEU A 300 -4.20 14.01 -11.45
CA LEU A 300 -4.71 13.23 -10.32
C LEU A 300 -3.65 13.05 -9.22
N ILE A 301 -2.38 12.84 -9.56
CA ILE A 301 -1.29 12.79 -8.58
C ILE A 301 -1.15 14.12 -7.84
N ARG A 302 -1.14 15.25 -8.56
CA ARG A 302 -1.07 16.59 -7.93
C ARG A 302 -2.27 16.88 -7.05
N LEU A 303 -3.42 16.29 -7.37
CA LEU A 303 -4.66 16.40 -6.61
C LEU A 303 -4.84 15.28 -5.56
N ALA A 304 -3.84 14.42 -5.35
CA ALA A 304 -3.94 13.33 -4.36
C ALA A 304 -4.06 13.88 -2.93
N PRO A 305 -4.95 13.32 -2.09
CA PRO A 305 -5.06 13.75 -0.70
C PRO A 305 -3.88 13.23 0.14
N GLN A 306 -3.31 14.08 0.98
CA GLN A 306 -2.21 13.67 1.89
C GLN A 306 -2.63 12.59 2.91
N ALA A 307 -3.91 12.55 3.28
CA ALA A 307 -4.43 11.60 4.27
C ALA A 307 -4.27 10.12 3.88
N SER A 308 -4.04 9.81 2.59
CA SER A 308 -3.80 8.44 2.14
C SER A 308 -2.49 7.82 2.62
N LEU A 309 -1.58 8.62 3.17
CA LEU A 309 -0.24 8.19 3.60
C LEU A 309 -0.09 8.09 5.13
N THR A 310 -1.09 8.47 5.92
CA THR A 310 -0.93 8.63 7.38
C THR A 310 -0.55 7.35 8.10
N GLY A 311 -1.17 6.22 7.79
CA GLY A 311 -0.86 4.93 8.41
C GLY A 311 0.56 4.46 8.13
N TRP A 312 1.01 4.61 6.89
CA TRP A 312 2.36 4.25 6.50
C TRP A 312 3.41 5.23 7.04
N ALA A 313 3.11 6.52 7.10
CA ALA A 313 4.01 7.51 7.70
C ALA A 313 4.21 7.24 9.19
N GLU A 314 3.15 6.89 9.92
CA GLU A 314 3.22 6.48 11.32
C GLU A 314 4.06 5.21 11.49
N TRP A 315 3.86 4.20 10.64
CA TRP A 315 4.62 2.96 10.68
C TRP A 315 6.10 3.19 10.37
N HIS A 316 6.41 4.01 9.36
CA HIS A 316 7.76 4.40 8.99
C HIS A 316 8.48 5.11 10.15
N ARG A 317 7.81 6.05 10.80
CA ARG A 317 8.34 6.75 11.97
C ARG A 317 8.69 5.76 13.10
N ARG A 318 7.76 4.82 13.41
CA ARG A 318 7.99 3.78 14.42
C ARG A 318 9.13 2.83 14.05
N PHE A 319 9.27 2.52 12.77
CA PHE A 319 10.38 1.72 12.26
C PHE A 319 11.72 2.44 12.47
N LEU A 320 11.81 3.71 12.09
CA LEU A 320 13.02 4.51 12.27
C LEU A 320 13.38 4.74 13.75
N ASP A 321 12.36 4.97 14.60
CA ASP A 321 12.59 5.14 16.06
C ASP A 321 13.18 3.88 16.70
N ARG A 322 12.79 2.71 16.20
CA ARG A 322 13.22 1.42 16.77
C ARG A 322 14.53 0.90 16.19
N TYR A 323 14.69 0.96 14.89
CA TYR A 323 15.79 0.29 14.19
C TYR A 323 16.79 1.26 13.57
N GLY A 324 16.43 2.53 13.46
CA GLY A 324 17.19 3.52 12.73
C GLY A 324 17.12 3.32 11.21
N PRO A 325 17.72 4.27 10.45
CA PRO A 325 17.84 4.13 9.00
C PRO A 325 18.81 3.01 8.62
N ARG A 326 18.62 2.41 7.44
CA ARG A 326 19.49 1.38 6.84
C ARG A 326 19.47 0.02 7.54
N ALA A 327 18.73 -0.16 8.63
CA ALA A 327 18.52 -1.48 9.22
C ALA A 327 17.68 -2.35 8.28
N ALA A 328 18.13 -3.58 8.02
CA ALA A 328 17.35 -4.56 7.24
C ALA A 328 16.69 -5.52 8.22
N VAL A 329 15.41 -5.35 8.47
CA VAL A 329 14.61 -6.13 9.42
C VAL A 329 13.75 -7.12 8.65
N PRO A 330 13.84 -8.44 8.91
CA PRO A 330 12.96 -9.41 8.27
C PRO A 330 11.51 -8.99 8.38
N VAL A 331 10.75 -9.10 7.29
CA VAL A 331 9.37 -8.58 7.20
C VAL A 331 8.49 -9.13 8.32
N LEU A 332 8.59 -10.44 8.60
CA LEU A 332 7.80 -11.08 9.66
C LEU A 332 8.18 -10.56 11.04
N ASP A 333 9.47 -10.32 11.30
CA ASP A 333 9.94 -9.75 12.57
C ASP A 333 9.49 -8.29 12.73
N ALA A 334 9.55 -7.50 11.64
CA ALA A 334 9.08 -6.11 11.65
C ALA A 334 7.57 -6.03 11.96
N ILE A 335 6.77 -6.91 11.35
CA ILE A 335 5.33 -6.99 11.60
C ILE A 335 5.02 -7.51 13.00
N ASP A 336 5.75 -8.53 13.48
CA ASP A 336 5.55 -9.08 14.83
C ASP A 336 5.79 -8.02 15.92
N VAL A 337 6.77 -7.17 15.71
CA VAL A 337 7.17 -6.14 16.67
C VAL A 337 6.36 -4.83 16.55
N LEU A 338 6.17 -4.34 15.34
CA LEU A 338 5.52 -3.04 15.09
C LEU A 338 4.02 -3.17 14.81
N GLY A 339 3.55 -4.37 14.51
CA GLY A 339 2.23 -4.61 13.95
C GLY A 339 2.14 -4.17 12.48
N TYR A 340 0.97 -4.34 11.89
CA TYR A 340 0.66 -3.76 10.59
C TYR A 340 0.45 -2.24 10.69
N PRO A 341 0.60 -1.50 9.57
CA PRO A 341 0.28 -0.07 9.55
C PRO A 341 -1.14 0.21 10.08
N PRO A 342 -1.35 1.32 10.80
CA PRO A 342 -2.67 1.69 11.30
C PRO A 342 -3.75 1.66 10.20
N GLY A 343 -4.90 1.11 10.50
CA GLY A 343 -6.01 0.95 9.57
C GLY A 343 -5.99 -0.32 8.70
N PHE A 344 -4.95 -1.16 8.77
CA PHE A 344 -4.91 -2.44 8.02
C PHE A 344 -5.96 -3.45 8.48
N LEU A 345 -6.15 -3.56 9.78
CA LEU A 345 -7.06 -4.55 10.40
C LEU A 345 -8.43 -3.95 10.77
N GLY A 346 -8.83 -2.88 10.09
CA GLY A 346 -10.14 -2.26 10.29
C GLY A 346 -10.29 -1.42 11.58
N ALA A 347 -9.27 -1.33 12.42
CA ALA A 347 -9.26 -0.43 13.56
C ALA A 347 -9.03 1.00 13.06
N THR A 348 -10.10 1.72 12.75
CA THR A 348 -10.02 3.16 12.54
C THR A 348 -9.89 3.84 13.90
N THR A 349 -8.74 4.45 14.17
CA THR A 349 -8.71 5.55 15.14
C THR A 349 -9.71 6.58 14.65
N ALA A 350 -10.72 6.88 15.47
CA ALA A 350 -11.66 7.93 15.15
C ALA A 350 -10.86 9.19 14.79
N PRO A 351 -11.15 9.85 13.66
CA PRO A 351 -10.43 11.06 13.32
C PRO A 351 -10.63 12.03 14.47
N THR A 352 -9.55 12.39 15.16
CA THR A 352 -9.55 13.55 16.04
C THR A 352 -10.07 14.70 15.20
N ALA A 353 -11.04 15.45 15.74
CA ALA A 353 -11.62 16.60 15.06
C ALA A 353 -10.52 17.64 14.80
N SER A 354 -9.81 17.44 13.71
CA SER A 354 -8.85 18.41 13.20
C SER A 354 -9.58 19.46 12.40
N PRO A 355 -9.13 20.73 12.43
CA PRO A 355 -9.66 21.73 11.52
C PRO A 355 -9.64 21.21 10.08
N LEU A 356 -10.67 21.58 9.30
CA LEU A 356 -10.75 21.19 7.89
C LEU A 356 -9.43 21.56 7.20
N PRO A 357 -8.75 20.62 6.55
CA PRO A 357 -7.56 20.95 5.77
C PRO A 357 -7.85 22.04 4.76
N ASP A 358 -6.96 23.01 4.57
CA ASP A 358 -7.14 24.13 3.64
C ASP A 358 -7.60 23.69 2.24
N ARG A 359 -7.10 22.58 1.76
CA ARG A 359 -7.54 21.98 0.49
C ARG A 359 -9.05 21.68 0.47
N VAL A 360 -9.58 21.09 1.54
CA VAL A 360 -11.00 20.72 1.64
C VAL A 360 -11.86 21.99 1.66
N GLY A 361 -11.43 23.04 2.37
CA GLY A 361 -12.08 24.34 2.37
C GLY A 361 -12.11 24.96 0.96
N ARG A 362 -11.00 24.91 0.21
CA ARG A 362 -10.92 25.38 -1.18
C ARG A 362 -11.83 24.59 -2.11
N LEU A 363 -11.89 23.27 -1.98
CA LEU A 363 -12.79 22.42 -2.77
C LEU A 363 -14.27 22.70 -2.49
N ILE A 364 -14.66 22.86 -1.22
CA ILE A 364 -16.03 23.24 -0.85
C ILE A 364 -16.39 24.61 -1.43
N LYS A 365 -15.49 25.58 -1.35
CA LYS A 365 -15.68 26.91 -1.95
C LYS A 365 -15.90 26.81 -3.47
N LEU A 366 -15.11 25.99 -4.17
CA LEU A 366 -15.28 25.75 -5.60
C LEU A 366 -16.65 25.14 -5.92
N ALA A 367 -17.04 24.07 -5.19
CA ALA A 367 -18.33 23.43 -5.38
C ALA A 367 -19.51 24.38 -5.11
N HIS A 368 -19.44 25.14 -4.02
CA HIS A 368 -20.46 26.12 -3.66
C HIS A 368 -20.57 27.24 -4.70
N THR A 369 -19.43 27.78 -5.16
CA THR A 369 -19.41 28.83 -6.19
C THR A 369 -20.03 28.33 -7.50
N ALA A 370 -19.68 27.11 -7.92
CA ALA A 370 -20.27 26.49 -9.11
C ALA A 370 -21.78 26.31 -8.97
N GLY A 371 -22.25 25.83 -7.82
CA GLY A 371 -23.67 25.67 -7.51
C GLY A 371 -24.44 27.00 -7.58
N MET A 372 -23.91 28.06 -6.97
CA MET A 372 -24.49 29.41 -7.06
C MET A 372 -24.55 29.95 -8.49
N GLN A 373 -23.56 29.65 -9.31
CA GLN A 373 -23.47 30.03 -10.71
C GLN A 373 -24.22 29.08 -11.64
N ARG A 374 -24.86 28.04 -11.12
CA ARG A 374 -25.52 26.97 -11.89
C ARG A 374 -24.61 26.30 -12.91
N ARG A 375 -23.30 26.19 -12.59
CA ARG A 375 -22.32 25.50 -13.43
C ARG A 375 -22.31 24.03 -13.08
N LEU A 376 -22.54 23.18 -14.05
CA LEU A 376 -22.48 21.73 -13.88
C LEU A 376 -21.05 21.18 -13.99
N GLU A 377 -20.12 21.99 -14.50
CA GLU A 377 -18.72 21.64 -14.74
C GLU A 377 -17.79 22.79 -14.36
N ILE A 378 -16.62 22.42 -13.81
CA ILE A 378 -15.49 23.32 -13.56
C ILE A 378 -14.31 22.84 -14.41
N GLN A 379 -13.80 23.74 -15.26
CA GLN A 379 -12.56 23.54 -15.98
C GLN A 379 -11.38 23.89 -15.08
N LEU A 380 -10.49 22.92 -14.85
CA LEU A 380 -9.23 23.13 -14.16
C LEU A 380 -8.13 23.38 -15.19
N ASP A 381 -7.25 24.32 -14.89
CA ASP A 381 -5.99 24.53 -15.57
C ASP A 381 -4.82 24.17 -14.62
N ASP A 382 -3.59 24.30 -15.10
CA ASP A 382 -2.40 23.99 -14.28
C ASP A 382 -2.28 24.89 -13.06
N ALA A 383 -2.72 26.15 -13.13
CA ALA A 383 -2.69 27.07 -12.01
C ALA A 383 -3.70 26.66 -10.92
N ALA A 384 -4.91 26.26 -11.30
CA ALA A 384 -5.93 25.78 -10.39
C ALA A 384 -5.51 24.45 -9.73
N ILE A 385 -4.85 23.56 -10.48
CA ILE A 385 -4.29 22.31 -9.91
C ILE A 385 -3.19 22.62 -8.92
N GLU A 386 -2.30 23.58 -9.21
CA GLU A 386 -1.23 23.98 -8.28
C GLU A 386 -1.81 24.57 -7.00
N ASP A 387 -2.80 25.44 -7.09
CA ASP A 387 -3.50 26.00 -5.92
C ASP A 387 -4.16 24.92 -5.03
N LEU A 388 -4.67 23.86 -5.65
CA LEU A 388 -5.30 22.73 -4.94
C LEU A 388 -4.30 21.67 -4.48
N SER A 389 -3.08 21.67 -5.02
CA SER A 389 -2.05 20.68 -4.71
C SER A 389 -1.58 20.84 -3.26
N THR A 390 -1.42 19.71 -2.61
CA THR A 390 -0.76 19.60 -1.30
C THR A 390 0.47 18.70 -1.37
N VAL A 391 0.87 18.34 -2.59
CA VAL A 391 1.98 17.42 -2.86
C VAL A 391 3.26 18.20 -2.98
N ASP A 392 4.26 17.82 -2.20
CA ASP A 392 5.62 18.32 -2.33
C ASP A 392 6.20 17.89 -3.70
N PRO A 393 6.67 18.84 -4.54
CA PRO A 393 7.24 18.52 -5.85
C PRO A 393 8.45 17.58 -5.82
N GLY A 394 9.15 17.51 -4.69
CA GLY A 394 10.32 16.64 -4.49
C GLY A 394 9.99 15.19 -4.14
N ARG A 395 8.75 14.88 -3.79
CA ARG A 395 8.38 13.53 -3.36
C ARG A 395 8.31 12.55 -4.53
N PRO A 396 8.79 11.32 -4.33
CA PRO A 396 8.60 10.23 -5.30
C PRO A 396 7.13 10.00 -5.59
N VAL A 397 6.82 9.64 -6.83
CA VAL A 397 5.47 9.27 -7.25
C VAL A 397 5.39 7.76 -7.47
N GLN A 398 4.20 7.21 -7.38
CA GLN A 398 3.94 5.81 -7.71
C GLN A 398 4.47 5.48 -9.12
N PRO A 399 5.25 4.39 -9.33
CA PRO A 399 5.98 4.17 -10.59
C PRO A 399 5.07 3.75 -11.75
N SER A 400 3.94 3.12 -11.46
CA SER A 400 2.95 2.71 -12.46
C SER A 400 1.53 2.84 -11.91
N ALA A 401 0.55 3.00 -12.83
CA ALA A 401 -0.86 3.04 -12.52
C ALA A 401 -1.67 2.48 -13.69
N GLU A 402 -2.92 2.09 -13.48
CA GLU A 402 -3.87 1.88 -14.57
C GLU A 402 -5.00 2.90 -14.48
N LEU A 403 -5.22 3.62 -15.57
CA LEU A 403 -6.34 4.52 -15.72
C LEU A 403 -7.43 3.85 -16.57
N THR A 404 -8.57 3.57 -15.97
CA THR A 404 -9.75 3.10 -16.69
C THR A 404 -10.55 4.30 -17.15
N VAL A 405 -10.74 4.45 -18.45
CA VAL A 405 -11.46 5.58 -19.05
C VAL A 405 -12.58 5.09 -19.96
N ARG A 406 -13.71 5.81 -19.95
CA ARG A 406 -14.67 5.78 -21.02
C ARG A 406 -14.30 6.86 -22.03
N ILE A 407 -14.38 6.54 -23.32
CA ILE A 407 -14.11 7.48 -24.42
C ILE A 407 -15.44 7.87 -25.04
N ASP A 408 -15.82 9.13 -24.96
CA ASP A 408 -17.01 9.66 -25.60
C ASP A 408 -16.61 10.35 -26.93
N ALA A 409 -17.09 9.81 -28.05
CA ALA A 409 -16.96 10.36 -29.40
C ALA A 409 -18.14 9.93 -30.26
N GLU A 410 -18.59 10.79 -31.20
CA GLU A 410 -19.75 10.48 -32.04
C GLU A 410 -19.41 9.49 -33.16
N SER A 411 -18.15 9.48 -33.63
CA SER A 411 -17.68 8.56 -34.66
C SER A 411 -16.18 8.26 -34.52
N VAL A 412 -15.69 7.23 -35.24
CA VAL A 412 -14.26 6.92 -35.37
C VAL A 412 -13.51 8.08 -36.05
N ALA A 413 -14.18 8.83 -36.94
CA ALA A 413 -13.59 9.99 -37.60
C ALA A 413 -13.34 11.13 -36.60
N ASP A 414 -14.30 11.43 -35.74
CA ASP A 414 -14.16 12.45 -34.68
C ASP A 414 -13.05 12.05 -33.70
N LEU A 415 -12.98 10.77 -33.33
CA LEU A 415 -11.90 10.25 -32.50
C LEU A 415 -10.52 10.46 -33.18
N HIS A 416 -10.43 10.28 -34.52
CA HIS A 416 -9.22 10.53 -35.27
C HIS A 416 -8.84 12.02 -35.30
N GLN A 417 -9.84 12.91 -35.42
CA GLN A 417 -9.64 14.35 -35.42
C GLN A 417 -9.33 14.94 -34.04
N GLY A 418 -9.38 14.08 -32.99
CA GLY A 418 -9.16 14.49 -31.62
C GLY A 418 -10.38 15.08 -30.93
N GLU A 419 -11.57 14.91 -31.52
CA GLU A 419 -12.84 15.32 -30.95
C GLU A 419 -13.42 14.23 -30.08
N PHE A 420 -12.91 14.15 -28.86
CA PHE A 420 -13.33 13.18 -27.86
C PHE A 420 -13.26 13.76 -26.45
N THR A 421 -14.01 13.16 -25.55
CA THR A 421 -13.91 13.39 -24.11
C THR A 421 -13.58 12.09 -23.40
N LEU A 422 -12.60 12.11 -22.49
CA LEU A 422 -12.33 11.00 -21.58
C LEU A 422 -13.08 11.19 -20.27
N HIS A 423 -13.63 10.11 -19.75
CA HIS A 423 -14.18 10.06 -18.40
C HIS A 423 -13.41 9.07 -17.57
N VAL A 424 -12.78 9.53 -16.50
CA VAL A 424 -12.10 8.62 -15.54
C VAL A 424 -13.16 7.80 -14.84
N VAL A 425 -13.10 6.49 -15.04
CA VAL A 425 -14.01 5.50 -14.43
C VAL A 425 -13.36 4.89 -13.19
N GLY A 426 -12.05 4.65 -13.26
CA GLY A 426 -11.28 4.07 -12.16
C GLY A 426 -9.79 4.33 -12.31
N VAL A 427 -9.09 4.22 -11.19
CA VAL A 427 -7.63 4.28 -11.11
C VAL A 427 -7.16 3.12 -10.25
N ALA A 428 -6.26 2.31 -10.78
CA ALA A 428 -5.66 1.20 -10.04
C ALA A 428 -4.21 1.52 -9.65
N ARG A 429 -3.78 0.92 -8.55
CA ARG A 429 -2.49 1.17 -7.87
C ARG A 429 -1.23 0.82 -8.67
N SER A 430 -1.35 -0.02 -9.69
CA SER A 430 -0.21 -0.44 -10.52
C SER A 430 -0.70 -0.89 -11.88
N ALA A 431 0.14 -0.82 -12.89
CA ALA A 431 -0.10 -1.46 -14.17
C ALA A 431 -0.25 -2.97 -13.98
N GLY A 432 -1.18 -3.59 -14.68
CA GLY A 432 -1.53 -5.01 -14.56
C GLY A 432 -2.54 -5.33 -13.44
N ALA A 433 -2.83 -4.40 -12.52
CA ALA A 433 -3.70 -4.68 -11.38
C ALA A 433 -5.15 -5.05 -11.80
N THR A 434 -5.68 -4.46 -12.85
CA THR A 434 -7.05 -4.77 -13.30
C THR A 434 -7.10 -5.52 -14.63
N THR A 435 -5.98 -5.73 -15.27
CA THR A 435 -5.83 -6.36 -16.59
C THR A 435 -5.12 -7.70 -16.53
N GLY A 436 -4.17 -7.90 -15.61
CA GLY A 436 -3.31 -9.07 -15.56
C GLY A 436 -4.07 -10.40 -15.40
N ARG A 437 -5.16 -10.42 -14.64
CA ARG A 437 -5.99 -11.62 -14.49
C ARG A 437 -6.58 -12.14 -15.81
N PHE A 438 -6.66 -11.30 -16.84
CA PHE A 438 -7.25 -11.64 -18.12
C PHE A 438 -6.25 -12.13 -19.18
N LEU A 439 -4.96 -12.15 -18.87
CA LEU A 439 -3.91 -12.59 -19.81
C LEU A 439 -4.19 -13.97 -20.40
N HIS A 440 -4.81 -14.88 -19.65
CA HIS A 440 -5.15 -16.22 -20.09
C HIS A 440 -6.24 -16.27 -21.18
N LEU A 441 -7.00 -15.18 -21.38
CA LEU A 441 -8.04 -15.07 -22.41
C LEU A 441 -7.51 -14.59 -23.76
N LEU A 442 -6.35 -13.96 -23.77
CA LEU A 442 -5.75 -13.38 -24.96
C LEU A 442 -5.14 -14.47 -25.86
N ASP A 443 -5.00 -14.14 -27.15
CA ASP A 443 -4.18 -14.98 -28.02
C ASP A 443 -2.69 -14.92 -27.65
N ASP A 444 -1.90 -15.79 -28.25
CA ASP A 444 -0.50 -15.98 -27.86
C ASP A 444 0.35 -14.75 -28.11
N GLU A 445 0.05 -13.96 -29.15
CA GLU A 445 0.78 -12.73 -29.49
C GLU A 445 0.52 -11.64 -28.43
N ASP A 446 -0.75 -11.32 -28.19
CA ASP A 446 -1.12 -10.29 -27.24
C ASP A 446 -0.77 -10.68 -25.79
N ARG A 447 -0.94 -11.97 -25.44
CA ARG A 447 -0.53 -12.48 -24.12
C ARG A 447 0.97 -12.30 -23.91
N ARG A 448 1.81 -12.67 -24.87
CA ARG A 448 3.26 -12.50 -24.79
C ARG A 448 3.62 -11.03 -24.64
N ARG A 449 3.13 -10.18 -25.53
CA ARG A 449 3.37 -8.74 -25.54
C ARG A 449 3.04 -8.11 -24.18
N MET A 450 1.88 -8.39 -23.63
CA MET A 450 1.46 -7.83 -22.35
C MET A 450 2.23 -8.41 -21.16
N THR A 451 2.55 -9.71 -21.19
CA THR A 451 3.36 -10.37 -20.16
C THR A 451 4.76 -9.75 -20.10
N GLU A 452 5.42 -9.58 -21.25
CA GLU A 452 6.72 -8.93 -21.37
C GLU A 452 6.67 -7.47 -20.87
N THR A 453 5.61 -6.74 -21.23
CA THR A 453 5.39 -5.37 -20.77
C THR A 453 5.27 -5.28 -19.25
N TYR A 454 4.50 -6.16 -18.61
CA TYR A 454 4.38 -6.17 -17.16
C TYR A 454 5.66 -6.60 -16.44
N GLY A 455 6.40 -7.54 -17.00
CA GLY A 455 7.71 -7.97 -16.51
C GLY A 455 8.78 -6.87 -16.58
N ALA A 456 8.63 -5.93 -17.52
CA ALA A 456 9.55 -4.83 -17.78
C ALA A 456 9.12 -3.49 -17.14
N LEU A 457 8.06 -3.48 -16.31
CA LEU A 457 7.62 -2.24 -15.63
C LEU A 457 8.76 -1.66 -14.77
N PRO A 458 8.96 -0.33 -14.82
CA PRO A 458 10.00 0.30 -14.01
C PRO A 458 9.69 0.14 -12.52
N PRO A 459 10.66 -0.31 -11.72
CA PRO A 459 10.51 -0.39 -10.27
C PRO A 459 10.63 0.98 -9.62
N VAL A 460 10.20 1.09 -8.35
CA VAL A 460 10.46 2.29 -7.52
C VAL A 460 11.96 2.48 -7.28
N HIS A 461 12.68 1.36 -7.10
CA HIS A 461 14.09 1.36 -6.71
C HIS A 461 14.97 0.82 -7.81
N GLN A 462 16.10 1.48 -8.03
CA GLN A 462 17.06 1.05 -9.05
C GLN A 462 17.57 -0.37 -8.79
N GLY A 463 17.59 -1.19 -9.83
CA GLY A 463 18.10 -2.56 -9.76
C GLY A 463 17.23 -3.53 -8.95
N ALA A 464 15.97 -3.20 -8.68
CA ALA A 464 15.08 -4.09 -7.96
C ALA A 464 14.79 -5.40 -8.72
N LEU A 465 14.54 -6.46 -7.95
CA LEU A 465 13.94 -7.70 -8.45
C LEU A 465 12.44 -7.46 -8.60
N SER A 466 11.91 -7.63 -9.80
CA SER A 466 10.46 -7.60 -10.02
C SER A 466 9.86 -8.96 -9.68
N ALA A 467 8.99 -9.01 -8.67
CA ALA A 467 8.38 -10.23 -8.17
C ALA A 467 6.86 -10.12 -8.12
N GLN A 468 6.16 -11.08 -8.75
CA GLN A 468 4.71 -11.18 -8.67
C GLN A 468 4.30 -11.84 -7.36
N ILE A 469 3.36 -11.23 -6.63
CA ILE A 469 2.77 -11.84 -5.45
C ILE A 469 1.70 -12.83 -5.89
N SER A 470 1.84 -14.08 -5.45
CA SER A 470 0.83 -15.13 -5.50
C SER A 470 0.30 -15.32 -4.09
N SER A 471 -0.98 -15.01 -3.88
CA SER A 471 -1.60 -15.03 -2.56
C SER A 471 -3.04 -15.53 -2.64
N THR A 472 -3.35 -16.55 -1.88
CA THR A 472 -4.73 -17.03 -1.73
C THR A 472 -5.57 -15.96 -1.02
N PRO A 473 -6.71 -15.52 -1.58
CA PRO A 473 -7.62 -14.58 -0.92
C PRO A 473 -8.23 -15.14 0.35
N LEU A 474 -8.74 -14.25 1.21
CA LEU A 474 -9.35 -14.65 2.50
C LEU A 474 -10.65 -15.45 2.33
N SER A 475 -11.32 -15.40 1.17
CA SER A 475 -12.51 -16.17 0.89
C SER A 475 -12.44 -16.87 -0.47
N ALA A 476 -12.95 -18.11 -0.54
CA ALA A 476 -12.93 -18.92 -1.75
C ALA A 476 -13.60 -18.25 -2.97
N PRO A 477 -14.78 -17.59 -2.87
CA PRO A 477 -15.37 -16.91 -4.04
C PRO A 477 -14.47 -15.83 -4.66
N THR A 478 -13.63 -15.19 -3.87
CA THR A 478 -12.71 -14.15 -4.36
C THR A 478 -11.60 -14.75 -5.24
N GLU A 479 -11.28 -16.03 -5.12
CA GLU A 479 -10.31 -16.70 -5.98
C GLU A 479 -10.71 -16.65 -7.47
N ASN A 480 -12.00 -16.58 -7.78
CA ASN A 480 -12.47 -16.45 -9.16
C ASN A 480 -11.90 -15.22 -9.88
N VAL A 481 -11.50 -14.19 -9.12
CA VAL A 481 -10.96 -12.93 -9.66
C VAL A 481 -9.50 -12.66 -9.25
N ALA A 482 -8.90 -13.54 -8.44
CA ALA A 482 -7.56 -13.38 -7.92
C ALA A 482 -6.47 -14.01 -8.80
N ARG A 483 -6.82 -15.04 -9.58
CA ARG A 483 -5.85 -15.78 -10.40
C ARG A 483 -5.39 -14.96 -11.59
N ALA A 484 -4.05 -14.79 -11.70
CA ALA A 484 -3.42 -14.05 -12.78
C ALA A 484 -2.14 -14.77 -13.24
N PRO A 485 -1.99 -15.10 -14.54
CA PRO A 485 -0.80 -15.77 -15.06
C PRO A 485 0.48 -15.05 -14.66
N GLN A 486 1.55 -15.81 -14.45
CA GLN A 486 2.85 -15.25 -14.11
C GLN A 486 3.39 -14.36 -15.24
N ALA A 487 3.77 -13.14 -14.89
CA ALA A 487 4.33 -12.16 -15.82
C ALA A 487 5.74 -11.68 -15.42
N THR A 488 6.22 -12.04 -14.23
CA THR A 488 7.56 -11.67 -13.75
C THR A 488 8.46 -12.90 -13.63
N GLU A 489 9.76 -12.68 -13.64
CA GLU A 489 10.73 -13.74 -13.45
C GLU A 489 10.64 -14.37 -12.04
N TRP A 490 10.37 -13.55 -11.03
CA TRP A 490 10.32 -13.95 -9.64
C TRP A 490 8.89 -13.95 -9.11
N VAL A 491 8.62 -14.82 -8.15
CA VAL A 491 7.33 -14.93 -7.45
C VAL A 491 7.55 -14.88 -5.94
N ILE A 492 6.66 -14.20 -5.24
CA ILE A 492 6.51 -14.27 -3.79
C ILE A 492 5.23 -15.06 -3.52
N SER A 493 5.35 -16.27 -2.97
CA SER A 493 4.23 -17.15 -2.67
C SER A 493 3.76 -16.96 -1.22
N LEU A 494 2.47 -16.71 -1.03
CA LEU A 494 1.80 -16.51 0.26
C LEU A 494 0.71 -17.55 0.47
N GLY A 495 1.06 -18.68 1.07
CA GLY A 495 0.12 -19.73 1.46
C GLY A 495 -0.44 -20.56 0.30
N ASP A 496 0.26 -20.62 -0.83
CA ASP A 496 -0.05 -21.49 -1.95
C ASP A 496 1.14 -22.40 -2.31
N TYR A 497 0.84 -23.52 -3.00
CA TYR A 497 1.86 -24.45 -3.45
C TYR A 497 2.49 -23.96 -4.77
N HIS A 498 3.80 -24.07 -4.87
CA HIS A 498 4.55 -23.75 -6.10
C HIS A 498 5.45 -24.90 -6.54
N SER A 499 5.65 -25.01 -7.85
CA SER A 499 6.56 -25.98 -8.44
C SER A 499 8.03 -25.70 -8.07
N PRO A 500 8.88 -26.73 -7.97
CA PRO A 500 10.33 -26.56 -7.78
C PRO A 500 11.00 -25.67 -8.83
N ASP A 501 10.45 -25.60 -10.04
CA ASP A 501 11.00 -24.79 -11.14
C ASP A 501 10.65 -23.30 -11.00
N THR A 502 9.78 -22.92 -10.08
CA THR A 502 9.39 -21.52 -9.86
C THR A 502 10.53 -20.76 -9.17
N ARG A 503 10.97 -19.66 -9.77
CA ARG A 503 11.94 -18.77 -9.12
C ARG A 503 11.25 -17.96 -8.02
N LEU A 504 11.57 -18.29 -6.78
CA LEU A 504 10.95 -17.68 -5.60
C LEU A 504 11.85 -16.66 -4.95
N VAL A 505 11.22 -15.61 -4.41
CA VAL A 505 11.75 -14.83 -3.31
C VAL A 505 10.97 -15.25 -2.06
N PRO A 506 11.54 -16.07 -1.18
CA PRO A 506 10.85 -16.53 0.02
C PRO A 506 10.50 -15.36 0.94
N VAL A 507 9.37 -15.44 1.65
CA VAL A 507 8.98 -14.41 2.62
C VAL A 507 10.05 -14.23 3.71
N THR A 508 10.69 -15.31 4.09
CA THR A 508 11.80 -15.32 5.08
C THR A 508 13.08 -14.64 4.58
N ASP A 509 13.21 -14.44 3.26
CA ASP A 509 14.30 -13.70 2.64
C ASP A 509 13.98 -12.20 2.49
N LEU A 510 12.73 -11.81 2.69
CA LEU A 510 12.32 -10.43 2.59
C LEU A 510 12.57 -9.66 3.87
N ALA A 511 13.16 -8.48 3.75
CA ALA A 511 13.34 -7.54 4.84
C ALA A 511 12.84 -6.14 4.45
N VAL A 512 12.43 -5.36 5.46
CA VAL A 512 12.15 -3.94 5.32
C VAL A 512 13.40 -3.17 5.74
N THR A 513 13.77 -2.16 4.97
CA THR A 513 14.72 -1.14 5.36
C THR A 513 14.14 0.24 5.10
N ALA A 514 14.69 1.26 5.74
CA ALA A 514 14.18 2.62 5.61
C ALA A 514 15.32 3.65 5.57
N ASP A 515 15.06 4.75 4.90
CA ASP A 515 15.79 6.00 5.06
C ASP A 515 14.84 7.07 5.65
N ALA A 516 15.26 8.33 5.67
CA ALA A 516 14.47 9.42 6.24
C ALA A 516 13.14 9.68 5.50
N GLU A 517 13.03 9.28 4.25
CA GLU A 517 11.92 9.63 3.36
C GLU A 517 11.10 8.43 2.86
N GLN A 518 11.69 7.23 2.82
CA GLN A 518 11.13 6.06 2.14
C GLN A 518 11.29 4.78 2.93
N LEU A 519 10.38 3.83 2.65
CA LEU A 519 10.50 2.42 2.99
C LEU A 519 10.94 1.62 1.76
N HIS A 520 11.75 0.61 1.99
CA HIS A 520 12.26 -0.25 0.93
C HIS A 520 12.06 -1.71 1.32
N LEU A 521 11.57 -2.50 0.40
CA LEU A 521 11.54 -3.96 0.52
C LEU A 521 12.79 -4.52 -0.15
N VAL A 522 13.52 -5.40 0.54
CA VAL A 522 14.79 -5.95 0.04
C VAL A 522 14.84 -7.46 0.21
N SER A 523 15.55 -8.15 -0.68
CA SER A 523 15.94 -9.54 -0.52
C SER A 523 17.31 -9.60 0.16
N LEU A 524 17.40 -10.32 1.26
CA LEU A 524 18.64 -10.46 2.04
C LEU A 524 19.68 -11.31 1.29
N SER A 525 19.24 -12.41 0.65
CA SER A 525 20.13 -13.30 -0.09
C SER A 525 20.66 -12.69 -1.39
N HIS A 526 19.82 -11.98 -2.13
CA HIS A 526 20.19 -11.31 -3.38
C HIS A 526 20.84 -9.95 -3.14
N ARG A 527 20.69 -9.37 -1.95
CA ARG A 527 21.16 -8.01 -1.60
C ARG A 527 20.65 -6.94 -2.58
N ARG A 528 19.38 -7.05 -2.97
CA ARG A 528 18.72 -6.18 -3.94
C ARG A 528 17.37 -5.73 -3.43
N PRO A 529 16.92 -4.52 -3.80
CA PRO A 529 15.53 -4.12 -3.58
C PRO A 529 14.57 -5.10 -4.29
N VAL A 530 13.35 -5.21 -3.78
CA VAL A 530 12.28 -6.01 -4.37
C VAL A 530 11.13 -5.10 -4.74
N HIS A 531 10.73 -5.14 -6.00
CA HIS A 531 9.53 -4.49 -6.50
C HIS A 531 8.43 -5.53 -6.67
N THR A 532 7.35 -5.37 -5.91
CA THR A 532 6.25 -6.32 -5.89
C THR A 532 5.14 -5.90 -6.86
N LEU A 533 4.61 -6.86 -7.59
CA LEU A 533 3.48 -6.69 -8.49
C LEU A 533 2.35 -7.64 -8.08
N LEU A 534 1.14 -7.11 -7.96
CA LEU A 534 -0.07 -7.90 -7.77
C LEU A 534 -0.99 -7.68 -8.98
N LEU A 535 -1.08 -8.70 -9.85
CA LEU A 535 -1.73 -8.61 -11.16
C LEU A 535 -3.24 -8.96 -11.10
N ASN A 536 -3.90 -8.59 -9.99
CA ASN A 536 -5.34 -8.71 -9.83
C ASN A 536 -5.90 -7.50 -9.07
N ALA A 537 -7.21 -7.30 -9.17
CA ALA A 537 -7.94 -6.18 -8.57
C ALA A 537 -8.64 -6.56 -7.25
N VAL A 538 -8.19 -7.60 -6.57
CA VAL A 538 -8.74 -7.98 -5.26
C VAL A 538 -8.53 -6.83 -4.27
N ASP A 539 -9.59 -6.51 -3.52
CA ASP A 539 -9.51 -5.48 -2.48
C ASP A 539 -8.52 -5.90 -1.39
N LEU A 540 -7.45 -5.12 -1.27
CA LEU A 540 -6.39 -5.36 -0.30
C LEU A 540 -6.85 -5.20 1.15
N GLY A 541 -7.86 -4.34 1.38
CA GLY A 541 -8.33 -4.04 2.73
C GLY A 541 -9.23 -5.12 3.32
N HIS A 542 -10.03 -5.81 2.48
CA HIS A 542 -11.11 -6.69 2.96
C HIS A 542 -11.00 -8.14 2.50
N HIS A 543 -10.31 -8.39 1.37
CA HIS A 543 -10.31 -9.72 0.74
C HIS A 543 -8.92 -10.35 0.62
N SER A 544 -7.86 -9.59 0.90
CA SER A 544 -6.49 -10.07 0.82
C SER A 544 -5.89 -10.34 2.20
N HIS A 545 -4.97 -11.28 2.27
CA HIS A 545 -4.18 -11.49 3.48
C HIS A 545 -3.43 -10.19 3.86
N PRO A 546 -3.37 -9.77 5.14
CA PRO A 546 -2.70 -8.54 5.54
C PRO A 546 -1.23 -8.46 5.11
N LEU A 547 -0.51 -9.58 5.12
CA LEU A 547 0.86 -9.66 4.60
C LEU A 547 0.92 -9.40 3.07
N CYS A 548 -0.05 -9.89 2.29
CA CYS A 548 -0.14 -9.58 0.86
C CYS A 548 -0.32 -8.07 0.65
N ARG A 549 -1.19 -7.44 1.42
CA ARG A 549 -1.37 -5.99 1.40
C ARG A 549 -0.08 -5.27 1.77
N PHE A 550 0.58 -5.67 2.84
CA PHE A 550 1.83 -5.08 3.30
C PHE A 550 2.91 -5.13 2.21
N LEU A 551 3.17 -6.32 1.65
CA LEU A 551 4.16 -6.52 0.60
C LEU A 551 3.82 -5.77 -0.70
N THR A 552 2.53 -5.61 -1.01
CA THR A 552 2.08 -4.86 -2.19
C THR A 552 2.28 -3.35 -2.02
N GLU A 553 2.00 -2.81 -0.82
CA GLU A 553 2.03 -1.37 -0.58
C GLU A 553 3.41 -0.86 -0.14
N ALA A 554 4.20 -1.64 0.62
CA ALA A 554 5.44 -1.22 1.23
C ALA A 554 6.46 -0.58 0.25
N PRO A 555 6.72 -1.13 -0.96
CA PRO A 555 7.72 -0.54 -1.87
C PRO A 555 7.42 0.88 -2.34
N ALA A 556 6.15 1.29 -2.29
CA ALA A 556 5.70 2.63 -2.69
C ALA A 556 4.91 3.33 -1.57
N ALA A 557 5.06 2.89 -0.33
CA ALA A 557 4.22 3.29 0.81
C ALA A 557 4.18 4.80 1.05
N LEU A 558 5.29 5.49 0.84
CA LEU A 558 5.44 6.94 1.05
C LEU A 558 5.51 7.73 -0.26
N ALA A 559 5.40 7.06 -1.40
CA ALA A 559 5.28 7.72 -2.69
C ALA A 559 3.88 8.32 -2.86
N VAL A 560 3.78 9.40 -3.62
CA VAL A 560 2.48 10.02 -3.93
C VAL A 560 1.67 9.08 -4.82
N PRO A 561 0.50 8.61 -4.37
CA PRO A 561 -0.29 7.66 -5.15
C PRO A 561 -1.05 8.34 -6.28
N CYS A 562 -1.22 7.63 -7.40
CA CYS A 562 -2.22 7.99 -8.41
C CYS A 562 -3.56 7.42 -7.97
N THR A 563 -4.50 8.28 -7.60
CA THR A 563 -5.85 7.89 -7.15
C THR A 563 -6.92 8.70 -7.87
N GLY A 564 -8.14 8.15 -7.94
CA GLY A 564 -9.29 8.92 -8.41
C GLY A 564 -9.50 10.17 -7.56
N PHE A 565 -9.99 11.24 -8.20
CA PHE A 565 -10.28 12.48 -7.50
C PHE A 565 -11.33 12.28 -6.40
N ARG A 566 -11.13 12.92 -5.25
CA ARG A 566 -12.07 12.91 -4.13
C ARG A 566 -12.31 14.33 -3.63
N TRP A 567 -13.59 14.71 -3.52
CA TRP A 567 -14.03 15.98 -2.94
C TRP A 567 -13.76 16.10 -1.43
N GLY A 568 -13.50 14.98 -0.75
CA GLY A 568 -13.35 14.88 0.69
C GLY A 568 -14.67 14.55 1.40
N THR A 569 -14.56 14.08 2.64
CA THR A 569 -15.71 13.62 3.45
C THR A 569 -16.70 14.73 3.74
N ALA A 570 -16.24 15.97 3.97
CA ALA A 570 -17.11 17.12 4.22
C ALA A 570 -18.02 17.49 3.02
N ALA A 571 -17.65 17.10 1.79
CA ALA A 571 -18.46 17.33 0.61
C ALA A 571 -19.42 16.17 0.29
N SER A 572 -19.32 15.05 1.02
CA SER A 572 -20.14 13.85 0.74
C SER A 572 -21.64 14.08 0.89
N SER A 573 -22.04 14.95 1.82
CA SER A 573 -23.43 15.32 2.10
C SER A 573 -23.97 16.46 1.24
N LEU A 574 -23.15 17.08 0.38
CA LEU A 574 -23.64 18.16 -0.48
C LEU A 574 -24.62 17.59 -1.52
N PRO A 575 -25.77 18.26 -1.73
CA PRO A 575 -26.80 17.80 -2.67
C PRO A 575 -26.31 17.78 -4.13
N PHE A 576 -25.32 18.62 -4.44
CA PHE A 576 -24.72 18.70 -5.78
C PHE A 576 -23.21 18.93 -5.69
N LEU A 577 -22.47 18.25 -6.57
CA LEU A 577 -21.06 18.50 -6.84
C LEU A 577 -20.86 18.60 -8.36
N PRO A 578 -20.19 19.64 -8.87
CA PRO A 578 -19.94 19.81 -10.29
C PRO A 578 -18.94 18.79 -10.83
N ALA A 579 -18.96 18.52 -12.11
CA ALA A 579 -17.89 17.79 -12.78
C ALA A 579 -16.58 18.59 -12.72
N LEU A 580 -15.46 17.88 -12.61
CA LEU A 580 -14.13 18.48 -12.75
C LEU A 580 -13.49 18.00 -14.04
N ARG A 581 -13.16 18.92 -14.90
CA ARG A 581 -12.49 18.68 -16.18
C ARG A 581 -11.07 19.23 -16.15
N TYR A 582 -10.14 18.46 -16.70
CA TYR A 582 -8.80 18.92 -17.03
C TYR A 582 -8.48 18.50 -18.46
N GLY A 583 -8.12 19.44 -19.30
CA GLY A 583 -8.00 19.18 -20.74
C GLY A 583 -9.31 18.63 -21.33
N ARG A 584 -9.21 17.49 -22.00
CA ARG A 584 -10.37 16.73 -22.53
C ARG A 584 -10.90 15.69 -21.57
N THR A 585 -10.38 15.61 -20.35
CA THR A 585 -10.71 14.55 -19.38
C THR A 585 -11.58 15.05 -18.26
N ILE A 586 -12.72 14.40 -18.02
CA ILE A 586 -13.52 14.51 -16.81
C ILE A 586 -12.84 13.65 -15.72
N LEU A 587 -12.18 14.31 -14.78
CA LEU A 587 -11.51 13.65 -13.63
C LEU A 587 -12.51 13.13 -12.60
N SER A 588 -13.64 13.84 -12.45
CA SER A 588 -14.75 13.49 -11.56
C SER A 588 -16.06 13.92 -12.24
N PRO A 589 -17.05 13.04 -12.37
CA PRO A 589 -18.35 13.43 -12.95
C PRO A 589 -19.11 14.36 -11.99
N ALA A 590 -20.07 15.10 -12.53
CA ALA A 590 -21.06 15.78 -11.70
C ALA A 590 -21.86 14.75 -10.89
N ARG A 591 -22.26 15.12 -9.68
CA ARG A 591 -22.98 14.23 -8.76
C ARG A 591 -24.15 14.95 -8.11
N TRP A 592 -25.30 14.30 -8.11
CA TRP A 592 -26.49 14.69 -7.35
C TRP A 592 -26.76 13.65 -6.27
N LEU A 593 -27.03 14.11 -5.08
CA LEU A 593 -27.49 13.29 -3.97
C LEU A 593 -29.00 13.48 -3.84
N LEU A 594 -29.76 12.40 -4.12
CA LEU A 594 -31.19 12.37 -3.92
C LEU A 594 -31.50 11.63 -2.62
N THR A 595 -32.28 12.27 -1.76
CA THR A 595 -32.68 11.71 -0.47
C THR A 595 -34.18 11.43 -0.42
N ARG A 596 -34.62 10.60 0.53
CA ARG A 596 -36.06 10.37 0.76
C ARG A 596 -36.82 11.66 1.07
N GLU A 597 -36.15 12.66 1.63
CA GLU A 597 -36.77 13.92 2.04
C GLU A 597 -37.08 14.82 0.84
N ASP A 598 -36.41 14.61 -0.29
CA ASP A 598 -36.62 15.39 -1.51
C ASP A 598 -37.89 14.99 -2.26
N LEU A 599 -38.46 13.82 -1.96
CA LEU A 599 -39.59 13.24 -2.70
C LEU A 599 -40.70 12.77 -1.74
N PRO A 600 -41.93 12.58 -2.23
CA PRO A 600 -43.00 12.00 -1.43
C PRO A 600 -42.65 10.62 -0.86
N PRO A 601 -43.19 10.24 0.31
CA PRO A 601 -42.85 9.00 1.00
C PRO A 601 -43.17 7.75 0.18
N ALA A 602 -42.60 6.61 0.55
CA ALA A 602 -42.78 5.32 -0.13
C ALA A 602 -44.26 4.90 -0.26
N SER A 603 -45.14 5.38 0.62
CA SER A 603 -46.59 5.15 0.58
C SER A 603 -47.34 6.00 -0.44
N ALA A 604 -46.72 7.04 -1.01
CA ALA A 604 -47.36 7.93 -1.95
C ALA A 604 -47.74 7.18 -3.27
N PRO A 605 -48.88 7.50 -3.89
CA PRO A 605 -49.24 6.97 -5.20
C PRO A 605 -48.20 7.28 -6.25
N TRP A 606 -48.01 6.38 -7.21
CA TRP A 606 -47.05 6.55 -8.29
C TRP A 606 -47.11 7.87 -9.03
N PRO A 607 -48.31 8.36 -9.48
CA PRO A 607 -48.37 9.63 -10.22
C PRO A 607 -47.87 10.82 -9.41
N GLN A 608 -48.16 10.87 -8.11
CA GLN A 608 -47.67 11.94 -7.22
C GLN A 608 -46.14 11.91 -7.08
N TRP A 609 -45.58 10.70 -6.90
CA TRP A 609 -44.15 10.52 -6.77
C TRP A 609 -43.42 10.87 -8.07
N ASP A 610 -43.93 10.40 -9.19
CA ASP A 610 -43.37 10.61 -10.52
C ASP A 610 -43.37 12.09 -10.95
N GLU A 611 -44.46 12.80 -10.63
CA GLU A 611 -44.52 14.26 -10.85
C GLU A 611 -43.51 15.01 -9.96
N ALA A 612 -43.35 14.61 -8.70
CA ALA A 612 -42.38 15.21 -7.79
C ALA A 612 -40.95 14.97 -8.25
N LEU A 613 -40.60 13.76 -8.71
CA LEU A 613 -39.29 13.45 -9.30
C LEU A 613 -39.04 14.30 -10.55
N THR A 614 -40.07 14.46 -11.41
CA THR A 614 -39.97 15.26 -12.63
C THR A 614 -39.74 16.74 -12.32
N ARG A 615 -40.32 17.25 -11.26
CA ARG A 615 -40.13 18.62 -10.78
C ARG A 615 -38.72 18.78 -10.22
N TRP A 616 -38.33 17.93 -9.31
CA TRP A 616 -36.99 17.91 -8.70
C TRP A 616 -35.89 17.88 -9.76
N ARG A 617 -36.00 16.98 -10.77
CA ARG A 617 -35.04 16.88 -11.88
C ARG A 617 -34.84 18.21 -12.60
N ARG A 618 -35.94 18.92 -12.87
CA ARG A 618 -35.90 20.25 -13.57
C ARG A 618 -35.21 21.30 -12.69
N GLU A 619 -35.52 21.30 -11.41
CA GLU A 619 -34.97 22.26 -10.43
C GLU A 619 -33.47 22.11 -10.27
N VAL A 620 -32.96 20.87 -10.19
CA VAL A 620 -31.53 20.58 -10.01
C VAL A 620 -30.76 20.38 -11.33
N HIS A 621 -31.43 20.56 -12.48
CA HIS A 621 -30.84 20.34 -13.82
C HIS A 621 -30.25 18.94 -14.00
N LEU A 622 -30.84 17.89 -13.41
CA LEU A 622 -30.41 16.51 -13.59
C LEU A 622 -30.69 16.04 -15.03
N PRO A 623 -29.72 15.47 -15.74
CA PRO A 623 -29.92 14.95 -17.09
C PRO A 623 -30.90 13.77 -17.11
N GLU A 624 -31.39 13.46 -18.31
CA GLU A 624 -32.36 12.38 -18.50
C GLU A 624 -31.72 11.00 -18.33
N ARG A 625 -30.47 10.84 -18.79
CA ARG A 625 -29.72 9.60 -18.62
C ARG A 625 -28.74 9.73 -17.48
N VAL A 626 -28.88 8.87 -16.50
CA VAL A 626 -28.06 8.91 -15.29
C VAL A 626 -27.55 7.52 -14.92
N TYR A 627 -26.39 7.49 -14.33
CA TYR A 627 -25.93 6.34 -13.55
C TYR A 627 -26.48 6.42 -12.13
N LEU A 628 -27.19 5.40 -11.71
CA LEU A 628 -27.38 5.09 -10.30
C LEU A 628 -26.11 4.39 -9.81
N SER A 629 -25.43 5.01 -8.87
CA SER A 629 -24.13 4.50 -8.35
C SER A 629 -24.32 3.89 -6.98
N GLU A 630 -23.94 2.62 -6.84
CA GLU A 630 -23.76 1.91 -5.57
C GLU A 630 -22.30 1.47 -5.53
N ASP A 631 -21.45 2.16 -4.78
CA ASP A 631 -20.00 1.94 -4.72
C ASP A 631 -19.34 1.84 -6.11
N ASP A 632 -18.80 0.65 -6.45
CA ASP A 632 -18.22 0.36 -7.77
C ASP A 632 -19.26 -0.05 -8.82
N GLN A 633 -20.51 -0.24 -8.41
CA GLN A 633 -21.58 -0.65 -9.30
C GLN A 633 -22.33 0.55 -9.87
N ARG A 634 -22.31 0.67 -11.20
CA ARG A 634 -23.02 1.72 -11.92
C ARG A 634 -24.09 1.09 -12.80
N MET A 635 -25.32 1.55 -12.65
CA MET A 635 -26.43 1.13 -13.46
C MET A 635 -27.00 2.34 -14.21
N ALA A 636 -26.98 2.32 -15.53
CA ALA A 636 -27.54 3.43 -16.30
C ALA A 636 -29.05 3.33 -16.35
N LEU A 637 -29.70 4.42 -16.01
CA LEU A 637 -31.14 4.63 -16.05
C LEU A 637 -31.46 5.70 -17.08
N ASP A 638 -32.45 5.45 -17.89
CA ASP A 638 -33.11 6.45 -18.72
C ASP A 638 -34.38 6.93 -17.99
N LEU A 639 -34.34 8.15 -17.48
CA LEU A 639 -35.45 8.70 -16.69
C LEU A 639 -36.65 9.13 -17.55
N ALA A 640 -36.58 8.97 -18.87
CA ALA A 640 -37.77 9.00 -19.72
C ALA A 640 -38.63 7.72 -19.54
N GLU A 641 -38.00 6.61 -19.20
CA GLU A 641 -38.66 5.30 -19.04
C GLU A 641 -39.30 5.13 -17.66
N PRO A 642 -40.61 4.90 -17.56
CA PRO A 642 -41.30 4.75 -16.30
C PRO A 642 -40.76 3.63 -15.41
N SER A 643 -40.40 2.50 -16.01
CA SER A 643 -39.83 1.33 -15.30
C SER A 643 -38.46 1.64 -14.66
N HIS A 644 -37.65 2.49 -15.31
CA HIS A 644 -36.36 2.92 -14.75
C HIS A 644 -36.54 3.88 -13.57
N ARG A 645 -37.56 4.79 -13.65
CA ARG A 645 -37.94 5.65 -12.52
C ARG A 645 -38.50 4.83 -11.36
N ALA A 646 -39.30 3.81 -11.66
CA ALA A 646 -39.80 2.88 -10.64
C ALA A 646 -38.65 2.10 -9.97
N LEU A 647 -37.62 1.71 -10.73
CA LEU A 647 -36.41 1.06 -10.18
C LEU A 647 -35.61 2.04 -9.29
N LEU A 648 -35.48 3.32 -9.71
CA LEU A 648 -34.88 4.37 -8.89
C LEU A 648 -35.60 4.51 -7.54
N ARG A 649 -36.95 4.51 -7.58
CA ARG A 649 -37.78 4.54 -6.36
C ARG A 649 -37.50 3.35 -5.45
N VAL A 650 -37.39 2.14 -5.97
CA VAL A 650 -37.07 0.94 -5.18
C VAL A 650 -35.74 1.10 -4.46
N HIS A 651 -34.72 1.65 -5.13
CA HIS A 651 -33.41 1.91 -4.50
C HIS A 651 -33.49 3.01 -3.44
N LEU A 652 -34.14 4.14 -3.74
CA LEU A 652 -34.31 5.21 -2.79
C LEU A 652 -35.08 4.77 -1.52
N ASP A 653 -36.14 3.98 -1.70
CA ASP A 653 -36.93 3.43 -0.60
C ASP A 653 -36.14 2.44 0.27
N ARG A 654 -35.22 1.66 -0.35
CA ARG A 654 -34.37 0.71 0.37
C ARG A 654 -33.24 1.44 1.14
N ASP A 655 -32.52 2.32 0.45
CA ASP A 655 -31.24 2.84 0.92
C ASP A 655 -31.34 4.23 1.60
N GLY A 656 -32.45 4.92 1.39
CA GLY A 656 -32.72 6.24 1.95
C GLY A 656 -32.07 7.38 1.18
N THR A 657 -30.93 7.12 0.54
CA THR A 657 -30.20 8.06 -0.31
C THR A 657 -29.66 7.35 -1.53
N VAL A 658 -29.60 8.04 -2.66
CA VAL A 658 -28.99 7.54 -3.90
C VAL A 658 -28.11 8.61 -4.54
N THR A 659 -27.01 8.16 -5.12
CA THR A 659 -26.10 9.01 -5.87
C THR A 659 -26.35 8.87 -7.36
N LEU A 660 -26.60 10.00 -8.04
CA LEU A 660 -26.83 10.08 -9.48
C LEU A 660 -25.70 10.85 -10.17
N CYS A 661 -25.18 10.28 -11.27
CA CYS A 661 -24.17 10.91 -12.11
C CYS A 661 -24.62 10.87 -13.58
N PRO A 662 -24.15 11.74 -14.48
CA PRO A 662 -24.52 11.70 -15.90
C PRO A 662 -24.08 10.37 -16.54
N ALA A 663 -24.97 9.75 -17.30
CA ALA A 663 -24.66 8.60 -18.15
C ALA A 663 -24.57 9.04 -19.63
N PRO A 664 -23.76 8.35 -20.46
CA PRO A 664 -23.58 8.71 -21.86
C PRO A 664 -24.88 8.56 -22.64
N ARG A 665 -25.09 9.44 -23.61
CA ARG A 665 -26.11 9.30 -24.63
C ARG A 665 -25.65 8.31 -25.70
N ALA A 666 -26.55 7.77 -26.49
CA ALA A 666 -26.18 6.86 -27.57
C ALA A 666 -25.16 7.45 -28.55
N LYS A 667 -25.31 8.74 -28.89
CA LYS A 667 -24.36 9.45 -29.76
C LYS A 667 -22.97 9.63 -29.17
N ASP A 668 -22.85 9.76 -27.85
CA ASP A 668 -21.56 9.91 -27.18
C ASP A 668 -20.73 8.61 -27.28
N LEU A 669 -21.38 7.46 -27.51
CA LEU A 669 -20.76 6.15 -27.76
C LEU A 669 -20.82 5.74 -29.24
N GLY A 670 -21.07 6.68 -30.16
CA GLY A 670 -21.27 6.39 -31.58
C GLY A 670 -20.07 5.71 -32.23
N TRP A 671 -18.85 6.03 -31.82
CA TRP A 671 -17.64 5.42 -32.35
C TRP A 671 -17.55 3.89 -32.08
N THR A 672 -18.24 3.38 -31.04
CA THR A 672 -18.38 1.92 -30.74
C THR A 672 -19.72 1.36 -31.19
N GLY A 673 -20.48 2.08 -32.04
CA GLY A 673 -21.85 1.68 -32.39
C GLY A 673 -22.79 1.68 -31.19
N GLY A 674 -22.60 2.59 -30.23
CA GLY A 674 -23.43 2.74 -29.03
C GLY A 674 -23.13 1.73 -27.91
N ARG A 675 -22.13 0.86 -28.06
CA ARG A 675 -21.83 -0.18 -27.05
C ARG A 675 -21.11 0.41 -25.84
N ALA A 676 -21.50 -0.02 -24.67
CA ALA A 676 -20.82 0.30 -23.42
C ALA A 676 -19.38 -0.26 -23.44
N HIS A 677 -18.41 0.61 -23.18
CA HIS A 677 -17.00 0.27 -23.21
C HIS A 677 -16.21 1.06 -22.17
N GLU A 678 -15.10 0.50 -21.74
CA GLU A 678 -14.07 1.12 -20.92
C GLU A 678 -12.71 0.67 -21.44
N VAL A 679 -11.80 1.62 -21.65
CA VAL A 679 -10.42 1.31 -22.02
C VAL A 679 -9.54 1.43 -20.78
N VAL A 680 -8.82 0.37 -20.47
CA VAL A 680 -7.84 0.35 -19.38
C VAL A 680 -6.49 0.66 -19.98
N ILE A 681 -5.90 1.77 -19.57
CA ILE A 681 -4.63 2.29 -20.06
C ILE A 681 -3.59 2.18 -18.96
N PRO A 682 -2.67 1.22 -19.03
CA PRO A 682 -1.55 1.14 -18.11
C PRO A 682 -0.54 2.26 -18.39
N LEU A 683 -0.04 2.85 -17.34
CA LEU A 683 0.86 3.99 -17.35
C LEU A 683 2.09 3.69 -16.49
N SER A 684 3.25 4.17 -16.88
CA SER A 684 4.47 4.08 -16.08
C SER A 684 5.31 5.36 -16.13
N THR A 685 6.15 5.55 -15.14
CA THR A 685 7.12 6.66 -15.10
C THR A 685 8.46 6.16 -14.58
N GLU A 686 9.53 6.62 -15.19
CA GLU A 686 10.90 6.44 -14.70
C GLU A 686 11.33 7.60 -13.79
N GLN A 687 10.44 8.55 -13.55
CA GLN A 687 10.73 9.70 -12.72
C GLN A 687 10.86 9.25 -11.27
N ASN A 688 11.95 9.65 -10.63
CA ASN A 688 12.26 9.35 -9.23
C ASN A 688 12.54 7.87 -8.91
N ILE A 689 13.24 7.15 -9.80
CA ILE A 689 13.85 5.87 -9.45
C ILE A 689 14.96 6.14 -8.42
N ILE A 690 14.79 5.57 -7.23
CA ILE A 690 15.63 5.85 -6.08
C ILE A 690 16.73 4.80 -5.98
N PRO A 691 18.02 5.18 -5.86
CA PRO A 691 19.05 4.22 -5.53
C PRO A 691 18.88 3.76 -4.08
N VAL A 692 18.83 2.45 -3.86
CA VAL A 692 18.79 1.84 -2.53
C VAL A 692 20.08 1.11 -2.26
N ARG A 693 20.72 1.44 -1.16
CA ARG A 693 21.81 0.65 -0.61
C ARG A 693 21.23 -0.37 0.37
N VAL A 694 21.29 -1.64 0.01
CA VAL A 694 20.94 -2.71 0.93
C VAL A 694 22.08 -2.84 1.93
N ALA A 695 21.85 -2.39 3.16
CA ALA A 695 22.82 -2.52 4.24
C ALA A 695 23.10 -4.02 4.51
N GLY A 696 24.35 -4.34 4.76
CA GLY A 696 24.75 -5.72 5.06
C GLY A 696 24.38 -6.22 6.46
N CYS A 697 23.64 -5.43 7.24
CA CYS A 697 23.29 -5.72 8.62
C CYS A 697 21.80 -6.08 8.73
N ALA A 698 21.48 -7.37 8.80
CA ALA A 698 20.15 -7.82 9.18
C ALA A 698 19.97 -7.68 10.70
N VAL A 699 18.84 -7.11 11.10
CA VAL A 699 18.43 -6.91 12.49
C VAL A 699 17.17 -7.73 12.73
N ASN A 700 17.19 -8.62 13.70
CA ASN A 700 16.07 -9.49 14.03
C ASN A 700 15.21 -8.92 15.19
N ARG A 701 14.15 -9.65 15.57
CA ARG A 701 13.26 -9.28 16.66
C ARG A 701 13.93 -9.21 18.06
N GLU A 702 15.07 -9.85 18.24
CA GLU A 702 15.84 -9.81 19.50
C GLU A 702 16.69 -8.55 19.65
N HIS A 703 16.66 -7.66 18.62
CA HIS A 703 17.41 -6.43 18.62
C HIS A 703 16.99 -5.50 19.77
N GLY A 704 17.96 -5.12 20.56
CA GLY A 704 17.81 -4.20 21.68
C GLY A 704 18.22 -4.80 23.00
N HIS A 705 18.61 -3.91 23.94
CA HIS A 705 19.03 -4.23 25.28
C HIS A 705 17.86 -4.02 26.24
N LEU A 706 17.28 -5.11 26.75
CA LEU A 706 16.16 -5.06 27.68
C LEU A 706 16.62 -4.52 29.05
N PRO A 707 15.80 -3.73 29.75
CA PRO A 707 16.13 -3.28 31.09
C PRO A 707 16.41 -4.47 32.04
N GLY A 708 17.58 -4.47 32.65
CA GLY A 708 17.98 -5.51 33.61
C GLY A 708 18.55 -6.81 33.03
N CYS A 709 18.49 -6.99 31.70
CA CYS A 709 19.08 -8.18 31.05
C CYS A 709 20.55 -8.02 30.70
N GLU A 710 20.98 -6.79 30.47
CA GLU A 710 22.36 -6.46 30.09
C GLU A 710 22.86 -5.26 30.91
N ASN A 711 24.15 -4.94 30.76
CA ASN A 711 24.82 -3.91 31.57
C ASN A 711 24.51 -2.47 31.09
N ARG A 712 23.34 -2.23 30.50
CA ARG A 712 22.93 -0.92 29.94
C ARG A 712 21.57 -0.49 30.48
N ILE A 713 21.45 0.79 30.76
CA ILE A 713 20.22 1.46 31.16
C ILE A 713 19.93 2.58 30.18
N SER A 714 18.71 2.60 29.62
CA SER A 714 18.17 3.71 28.84
C SER A 714 17.13 4.43 29.68
N LEU A 715 17.55 5.54 30.31
CA LEU A 715 16.70 6.36 31.16
C LEU A 715 16.11 7.51 30.34
N HIS A 716 14.78 7.60 30.33
CA HIS A 716 14.03 8.68 29.69
C HIS A 716 13.52 9.66 30.74
N LEU A 717 13.90 10.92 30.62
CA LEU A 717 13.51 12.01 31.53
C LEU A 717 12.57 12.98 30.81
N HIS A 718 11.30 12.93 31.12
CA HIS A 718 10.26 13.73 30.48
C HIS A 718 10.09 15.07 31.17
N GLY A 719 10.07 16.16 30.42
CA GLY A 719 9.90 17.51 30.93
C GLY A 719 10.16 18.57 29.85
N HIS A 720 9.87 19.81 30.17
CA HIS A 720 10.03 20.91 29.22
C HIS A 720 11.48 21.07 28.75
N ARG A 721 11.68 21.32 27.46
CA ARG A 721 13.01 21.40 26.82
C ARG A 721 13.98 22.34 27.51
N ASP A 722 13.50 23.46 28.04
CA ASP A 722 14.38 24.48 28.68
C ASP A 722 14.98 23.99 30.00
N ARG A 723 14.42 22.92 30.59
CA ARG A 723 14.92 22.30 31.83
C ARG A 723 16.02 21.29 31.59
N GLN A 724 16.20 20.86 30.34
CA GLN A 724 17.21 19.84 30.00
C GLN A 724 18.65 20.35 30.22
N ASN A 725 18.92 21.61 29.87
CA ASN A 725 20.26 22.19 30.12
C ASN A 725 20.63 22.19 31.62
N PRO A 726 19.80 22.70 32.55
CA PRO A 726 20.05 22.55 33.97
C PRO A 726 20.29 21.11 34.45
N ILE A 727 19.53 20.14 33.94
CA ILE A 727 19.72 18.73 34.30
C ILE A 727 21.16 18.31 33.91
N LEU A 728 21.54 18.54 32.66
CA LEU A 728 22.84 18.16 32.09
C LEU A 728 24.02 18.84 32.73
N THR A 729 23.94 20.17 32.99
CA THR A 729 25.08 20.97 33.41
C THR A 729 25.23 21.07 34.94
N ARG A 730 24.16 20.80 35.73
CA ARG A 730 24.20 21.00 37.18
C ARG A 730 23.89 19.73 37.99
N HIS A 731 23.10 18.80 37.45
CA HIS A 731 22.62 17.68 38.22
C HIS A 731 23.18 16.31 37.77
N LEU A 732 23.62 16.20 36.50
CA LEU A 732 24.09 14.94 35.93
C LEU A 732 25.41 14.47 36.60
N ALA A 733 26.36 15.37 36.86
CA ALA A 733 27.64 15.03 37.48
C ALA A 733 27.45 14.29 38.81
N ALA A 734 26.53 14.72 39.65
CA ALA A 734 26.27 14.06 40.94
C ALA A 734 25.75 12.61 40.78
N LEU A 735 24.94 12.31 39.74
CA LEU A 735 24.54 10.96 39.44
C LEU A 735 25.73 10.12 38.97
N LEU A 736 26.56 10.67 38.08
CA LEU A 736 27.72 9.95 37.54
C LEU A 736 28.70 9.61 38.65
N ASP A 737 28.98 10.54 39.58
CA ASP A 737 29.82 10.29 40.77
C ASP A 737 29.23 9.18 41.65
N GLU A 738 27.91 9.20 41.92
CA GLU A 738 27.21 8.16 42.71
C GLU A 738 27.29 6.79 42.03
N LEU A 739 27.37 6.73 40.71
CA LEU A 739 27.45 5.49 39.93
C LEU A 739 28.90 5.03 39.65
N GLY A 740 29.92 5.78 40.11
CA GLY A 740 31.34 5.47 39.89
C GLY A 740 31.84 5.84 38.48
N ASP A 741 31.35 6.92 37.94
CA ASP A 741 31.68 7.49 36.63
C ASP A 741 31.57 6.48 35.45
N PRO A 742 30.41 5.89 35.25
CA PRO A 742 30.17 4.92 34.18
C PRO A 742 30.21 5.59 32.80
N PRO A 743 30.51 4.85 31.72
CA PRO A 743 30.30 5.34 30.37
C PRO A 743 28.83 5.76 30.15
N TRP A 744 28.67 6.97 29.63
CA TRP A 744 27.34 7.54 29.43
C TRP A 744 27.29 8.40 28.20
N TRP A 745 26.08 8.57 27.62
CA TRP A 745 25.78 9.52 26.59
C TRP A 745 24.31 9.90 26.57
N PHE A 746 23.96 11.01 25.96
CA PHE A 746 22.58 11.47 25.90
C PHE A 746 22.19 11.92 24.50
N ILE A 747 20.88 11.97 24.28
CA ILE A 747 20.25 12.62 23.15
C ILE A 747 18.92 13.26 23.60
N ARG A 748 18.57 14.41 23.03
CA ARG A 748 17.27 15.06 23.24
C ARG A 748 16.29 14.52 22.22
N TYR A 749 15.07 14.31 22.65
CA TYR A 749 14.04 13.70 21.82
C TYR A 749 12.70 14.40 21.99
N ARG A 750 11.81 14.29 21.00
CA ARG A 750 10.49 14.92 21.00
C ARG A 750 9.48 14.01 20.34
N ASP A 751 9.11 12.92 21.02
CA ASP A 751 8.07 12.02 20.57
C ASP A 751 7.59 11.11 21.72
N PRO A 752 6.32 11.18 22.16
CA PRO A 752 5.33 12.21 21.79
C PRO A 752 5.64 13.58 22.41
N ASP A 753 6.38 13.61 23.50
CA ASP A 753 6.71 14.79 24.28
C ASP A 753 8.23 15.03 24.39
N ASP A 754 8.63 16.25 24.72
CA ASP A 754 10.04 16.58 24.94
C ASP A 754 10.63 15.74 26.09
N HIS A 755 11.70 15.01 25.81
CA HIS A 755 12.42 14.24 26.83
C HIS A 755 13.91 14.11 26.52
N LEU A 756 14.66 13.79 27.57
CA LEU A 756 16.08 13.51 27.51
C LEU A 756 16.28 12.00 27.62
N ARG A 757 16.89 11.37 26.65
CA ARG A 757 17.29 9.95 26.69
C ARG A 757 18.75 9.90 27.14
N LEU A 758 18.96 9.39 28.37
CA LEU A 758 20.28 9.18 28.97
C LEU A 758 20.61 7.69 28.95
N ARG A 759 21.74 7.34 28.36
CA ARG A 759 22.26 5.95 28.34
C ARG A 759 23.42 5.86 29.30
N LEU A 760 23.36 4.83 30.13
CA LEU A 760 24.36 4.56 31.15
C LEU A 760 24.80 3.09 31.05
N THR A 761 26.06 2.84 31.21
CA THR A 761 26.60 1.48 31.37
C THR A 761 26.89 1.25 32.84
N TYR A 762 26.42 0.15 33.42
CA TYR A 762 26.71 -0.21 34.79
C TYR A 762 27.56 -1.49 34.87
N GLN A 763 28.18 -1.74 36.00
CA GLN A 763 28.97 -2.95 36.18
C GLN A 763 28.06 -4.17 36.42
N PRO A 764 28.34 -5.34 35.85
CA PRO A 764 27.59 -6.55 36.10
C PRO A 764 27.47 -6.84 37.62
N GLY A 765 26.26 -7.13 38.10
CA GLY A 765 25.97 -7.37 39.50
C GLY A 765 25.63 -6.14 40.34
N THR A 766 25.77 -4.92 39.83
CA THR A 766 25.45 -3.68 40.53
C THR A 766 24.11 -3.05 40.12
N LEU A 767 23.30 -3.73 39.35
CA LEU A 767 22.05 -3.20 38.81
C LEU A 767 21.11 -2.64 39.89
N GLY A 768 20.91 -3.38 41.01
CA GLY A 768 20.04 -2.93 42.09
C GLY A 768 20.49 -1.58 42.67
N ALA A 769 21.77 -1.44 43.00
CA ALA A 769 22.33 -0.19 43.51
C ALA A 769 22.24 0.94 42.50
N ALA A 770 22.51 0.67 41.20
CA ALA A 770 22.36 1.66 40.15
C ALA A 770 20.91 2.16 40.06
N PHE A 771 19.93 1.28 40.11
CA PHE A 771 18.51 1.66 40.10
C PHE A 771 18.10 2.45 41.34
N GLU A 772 18.61 2.15 42.52
CA GLU A 772 18.38 2.94 43.72
C GLU A 772 18.93 4.37 43.59
N SER A 773 20.19 4.53 43.14
CA SER A 773 20.79 5.84 42.89
C SER A 773 20.02 6.64 41.86
N ILE A 774 19.65 6.01 40.72
CA ILE A 774 18.85 6.65 39.67
C ILE A 774 17.46 7.05 40.21
N GLY A 775 16.80 6.20 40.98
CA GLY A 775 15.52 6.47 41.59
C GLY A 775 15.56 7.68 42.53
N GLU A 776 16.57 7.76 43.38
CA GLU A 776 16.76 8.88 44.29
C GLU A 776 17.11 10.17 43.52
N TRP A 777 17.95 10.11 42.50
CA TRP A 777 18.30 11.25 41.68
C TRP A 777 17.10 11.77 40.88
N THR A 778 16.29 10.91 40.28
CA THR A 778 15.08 11.31 39.55
C THR A 778 14.00 11.86 40.48
N ARG A 779 13.91 11.37 41.72
CA ARG A 779 13.04 11.94 42.77
C ARG A 779 13.44 13.38 43.08
N ARG A 780 14.76 13.64 43.24
CA ARG A 780 15.30 15.01 43.45
C ARG A 780 14.98 15.93 42.28
N LEU A 781 15.18 15.48 41.05
CA LEU A 781 14.83 16.27 39.85
C LEU A 781 13.34 16.60 39.78
N ARG A 782 12.48 15.63 40.11
CA ARG A 782 11.03 15.83 40.13
C ARG A 782 10.60 16.82 41.22
N GLN A 783 11.15 16.72 42.43
CA GLN A 783 10.91 17.64 43.50
C GLN A 783 11.37 19.06 43.15
N GLY A 784 12.48 19.18 42.41
CA GLY A 784 12.97 20.47 41.89
C GLY A 784 12.16 21.00 40.70
N GLY A 785 11.15 20.26 40.23
CA GLY A 785 10.30 20.67 39.11
C GLY A 785 11.00 20.60 37.75
N LEU A 786 12.10 19.85 37.64
CA LEU A 786 12.88 19.72 36.40
C LEU A 786 12.31 18.67 35.45
N ILE A 787 11.69 17.62 35.98
CA ILE A 787 11.04 16.57 35.19
C ILE A 787 9.61 16.33 35.68
N THR A 788 8.76 15.78 34.79
CA THR A 788 7.39 15.35 35.11
C THR A 788 7.36 13.89 35.54
N HIS A 789 8.07 13.04 34.80
CA HIS A 789 8.23 11.61 35.07
C HIS A 789 9.54 11.09 34.46
N ALA A 790 9.94 9.89 34.86
CA ALA A 790 11.06 9.16 34.31
C ALA A 790 10.66 7.71 34.03
N GLY A 791 11.22 7.13 32.97
CA GLY A 791 11.04 5.73 32.59
C GLY A 791 12.36 5.08 32.24
N VAL A 792 12.45 3.77 32.39
CA VAL A 792 13.58 2.97 31.89
C VAL A 792 13.05 2.13 30.76
N GLU A 793 13.61 2.32 29.59
CA GLU A 793 13.14 1.74 28.33
C GLU A 793 14.19 0.79 27.73
N THR A 794 13.74 -0.05 26.80
CA THR A 794 14.66 -0.87 26.01
C THR A 794 15.54 0.05 25.17
N TYR A 795 16.83 -0.18 25.20
CA TYR A 795 17.77 0.52 24.32
C TYR A 795 17.87 -0.21 22.99
N HIS A 796 17.51 0.46 21.92
CA HIS A 796 17.65 -0.04 20.55
C HIS A 796 18.81 0.70 19.87
N PRO A 797 20.01 0.06 19.73
CA PRO A 797 21.13 0.67 19.05
C PRO A 797 20.88 0.76 17.54
N GLU A 798 21.16 1.91 16.94
CA GLU A 798 21.03 2.10 15.49
C GLU A 798 22.24 1.51 14.75
N THR A 799 22.46 0.21 14.92
CA THR A 799 23.66 -0.51 14.48
C THR A 799 23.97 -0.31 13.01
N ALA A 800 22.95 -0.41 12.16
CA ALA A 800 23.11 -0.23 10.71
C ALA A 800 23.38 1.21 10.30
N ARG A 801 23.03 2.20 11.12
CA ARG A 801 23.30 3.61 10.87
C ARG A 801 24.76 3.97 11.11
N PHE A 802 25.39 3.33 12.10
CA PHE A 802 26.70 3.73 12.61
C PHE A 802 27.83 2.71 12.33
N GLY A 803 27.78 2.03 11.18
CA GLY A 803 28.89 1.22 10.69
C GLY A 803 28.78 -0.29 10.96
N GLY A 804 27.61 -0.75 11.41
CA GLY A 804 27.40 -2.17 11.68
C GLY A 804 27.88 -2.63 13.07
N PRO A 805 27.76 -3.92 13.38
CA PRO A 805 28.09 -4.46 14.70
C PRO A 805 29.55 -4.21 15.11
N THR A 806 30.47 -4.29 14.16
CA THR A 806 31.92 -4.12 14.41
C THR A 806 32.33 -2.72 14.79
N ALA A 807 31.62 -1.69 14.31
CA ALA A 807 31.94 -0.30 14.58
C ALA A 807 31.11 0.32 15.71
N LEU A 808 30.02 -0.35 16.15
CA LEU A 808 29.05 0.21 17.09
C LEU A 808 29.68 0.64 18.42
N ASP A 809 30.54 -0.19 19.02
CA ASP A 809 31.19 0.15 20.30
C ASP A 809 32.09 1.38 20.17
N ALA A 810 32.74 1.56 19.04
CA ALA A 810 33.56 2.75 18.78
C ALA A 810 32.67 4.00 18.54
N ALA A 811 31.53 3.83 17.87
CA ALA A 811 30.52 4.86 17.69
C ALA A 811 29.94 5.34 19.04
N GLU A 812 29.62 4.40 19.94
CA GLU A 812 29.09 4.74 21.27
C GLU A 812 30.13 5.44 22.15
N ARG A 813 31.43 5.07 22.05
CA ARG A 813 32.51 5.84 22.69
C ARG A 813 32.60 7.26 22.14
N TYR A 814 32.43 7.43 20.84
CA TYR A 814 32.31 8.77 20.27
C TYR A 814 31.06 9.51 20.77
N PHE A 815 29.90 8.84 20.88
CA PHE A 815 28.71 9.48 21.44
C PHE A 815 28.88 9.94 22.88
N ALA A 816 29.63 9.19 23.68
CA ALA A 816 29.98 9.55 25.04
C ALA A 816 30.90 10.82 25.05
N ALA A 817 31.96 10.81 24.23
CA ALA A 817 32.86 11.94 24.13
C ALA A 817 32.18 13.21 23.58
N ASP A 818 31.28 13.09 22.61
CA ASP A 818 30.53 14.20 22.07
C ASP A 818 29.46 14.71 23.06
N SER A 819 28.87 13.84 23.87
CA SER A 819 27.98 14.24 24.96
C SER A 819 28.70 15.04 26.03
N ALA A 820 29.90 14.61 26.42
CA ALA A 820 30.75 15.36 27.36
C ALA A 820 31.16 16.74 26.79
N ALA A 821 31.51 16.78 25.49
CA ALA A 821 31.83 18.04 24.80
C ALA A 821 30.62 18.98 24.74
N ALA A 822 29.43 18.45 24.45
CA ALA A 822 28.17 19.21 24.43
C ALA A 822 27.86 19.80 25.82
N VAL A 823 27.97 19.00 26.89
CA VAL A 823 27.76 19.48 28.27
C VAL A 823 28.78 20.55 28.66
N ALA A 824 30.06 20.36 28.30
CA ALA A 824 31.07 21.37 28.54
C ALA A 824 30.78 22.71 27.83
N GLN A 825 30.33 22.65 26.56
CA GLN A 825 29.93 23.84 25.79
C GLN A 825 28.73 24.54 26.40
N LEU A 826 27.70 23.77 26.81
CA LEU A 826 26.49 24.30 27.45
C LEU A 826 26.82 24.94 28.83
N ALA A 827 27.68 24.33 29.61
CA ALA A 827 28.12 24.86 30.91
C ALA A 827 28.89 26.15 30.76
N ALA A 828 29.73 26.29 29.74
CA ALA A 828 30.48 27.49 29.44
C ALA A 828 29.59 28.70 29.08
N GLN A 829 28.35 28.51 28.68
CA GLN A 829 27.39 29.59 28.33
C GLN A 829 26.91 30.42 29.54
N THR A 830 27.33 30.10 30.74
CA THR A 830 26.95 30.85 31.96
C THR A 830 27.86 32.05 32.26
N GLY A 831 28.91 32.29 31.44
CA GLY A 831 29.86 33.41 31.58
C GLY A 831 29.35 34.72 30.96
N THR A 832 30.05 35.85 31.26
CA THR A 832 29.68 37.20 30.78
C THR A 832 30.28 37.57 29.43
N GLU A 833 31.36 36.90 29.00
CA GLU A 833 32.05 37.12 27.71
C GLU A 833 32.20 35.77 26.97
N VAL A 834 31.06 35.18 26.59
CA VAL A 834 31.05 33.88 25.89
C VAL A 834 30.63 34.07 24.45
N PRO A 835 31.19 33.29 23.51
CA PRO A 835 30.72 33.26 22.12
C PRO A 835 29.27 32.79 22.04
N ASP A 836 28.57 33.31 21.05
CA ASP A 836 27.18 32.86 20.76
C ASP A 836 27.10 31.33 20.57
N LEU A 837 26.09 30.71 21.14
CA LEU A 837 25.90 29.27 21.12
C LEU A 837 25.79 28.70 19.69
N HIS A 838 25.22 29.49 18.76
CA HIS A 838 25.16 29.09 17.35
C HIS A 838 26.58 29.05 16.73
N ALA A 839 27.41 30.01 17.06
CA ALA A 839 28.80 30.06 16.60
C ALA A 839 29.63 28.88 17.17
N VAL A 840 29.47 28.60 18.47
CA VAL A 840 30.15 27.47 19.14
C VAL A 840 29.69 26.14 18.54
N THR A 841 28.39 25.97 18.31
CA THR A 841 27.82 24.72 17.71
C THR A 841 28.37 24.54 16.30
N ALA A 842 28.39 25.58 15.48
CA ALA A 842 28.90 25.51 14.12
C ALA A 842 30.41 25.19 14.10
N ALA A 843 31.22 25.82 14.96
CA ALA A 843 32.65 25.52 15.09
C ALA A 843 32.89 24.08 15.57
N SER A 844 32.06 23.58 16.49
CA SER A 844 32.07 22.20 16.95
C SER A 844 31.76 21.21 15.82
N MET A 845 30.80 21.53 14.94
CA MET A 845 30.48 20.72 13.75
C MET A 845 31.67 20.66 12.77
N VAL A 846 32.41 21.77 12.58
CA VAL A 846 33.63 21.75 11.77
C VAL A 846 34.68 20.86 12.40
N ASP A 847 34.89 20.91 13.72
CA ASP A 847 35.82 20.04 14.44
C ASP A 847 35.48 18.55 14.29
N ILE A 848 34.17 18.20 14.35
CA ILE A 848 33.68 16.84 14.10
C ILE A 848 34.01 16.44 12.66
N ALA A 849 33.73 17.29 11.67
CA ALA A 849 34.02 16.99 10.27
C ALA A 849 35.51 16.69 10.03
N VAL A 850 36.37 17.49 10.63
CA VAL A 850 37.82 17.25 10.57
C VAL A 850 38.22 15.93 11.24
N GLY A 851 37.64 15.62 12.39
CA GLY A 851 37.91 14.36 13.10
C GLY A 851 37.43 13.13 12.33
N VAL A 852 36.27 13.18 11.68
CA VAL A 852 35.69 12.10 10.89
C VAL A 852 36.49 11.85 9.61
N LEU A 853 36.80 12.90 8.86
CA LEU A 853 37.52 12.77 7.58
C LEU A 853 39.03 12.64 7.77
N GLY A 854 39.55 13.07 8.92
CA GLY A 854 40.97 12.97 9.26
C GLY A 854 41.88 13.96 8.50
N ASP A 855 41.31 14.78 7.65
CA ASP A 855 42.00 15.82 6.87
C ASP A 855 41.18 17.12 6.88
N SER A 856 41.80 18.24 7.26
CA SER A 856 41.12 19.53 7.36
C SER A 856 40.64 20.03 5.99
N THR A 857 41.44 19.84 4.95
CA THR A 857 41.10 20.30 3.60
C THR A 857 39.90 19.55 3.07
N ALA A 858 39.87 18.20 3.22
CA ALA A 858 38.74 17.35 2.85
C ALA A 858 37.48 17.75 3.62
N ALA A 859 37.59 18.03 4.92
CA ALA A 859 36.47 18.43 5.76
C ALA A 859 35.88 19.78 5.31
N MET A 860 36.72 20.77 5.02
CA MET A 860 36.24 22.06 4.54
C MET A 860 35.55 21.95 3.16
N HIS A 861 36.12 21.19 2.25
CA HIS A 861 35.51 20.95 0.95
C HIS A 861 34.18 20.24 1.11
N TRP A 862 34.08 19.19 1.92
CA TRP A 862 32.85 18.49 2.17
C TRP A 862 31.74 19.41 2.70
N LEU A 863 32.04 20.23 3.70
CA LEU A 863 31.11 21.23 4.26
C LEU A 863 30.65 22.23 3.20
N ILE A 864 31.53 22.69 2.32
CA ILE A 864 31.17 23.63 1.24
C ILE A 864 30.24 22.98 0.22
N GLU A 865 30.48 21.74 -0.12
CA GLU A 865 29.75 21.03 -1.18
C GLU A 865 28.37 20.49 -0.68
N HIS A 866 28.30 20.02 0.56
CA HIS A 866 27.10 19.30 1.08
C HIS A 866 26.18 20.17 1.92
N THR A 867 26.53 21.43 2.23
CA THR A 867 25.66 22.34 2.97
C THR A 867 25.21 23.51 2.10
N ARG A 868 23.99 24.02 2.36
CA ARG A 868 23.39 25.10 1.57
C ARG A 868 23.48 26.45 2.28
N THR A 869 23.30 27.50 1.51
CA THR A 869 23.15 28.88 2.03
C THR A 869 21.68 29.07 2.39
N GLU A 870 21.39 29.57 3.60
CA GLU A 870 20.03 29.85 4.04
C GLU A 870 19.69 31.34 3.77
N PRO A 871 18.41 31.64 3.39
CA PRO A 871 18.00 33.02 3.12
C PRO A 871 17.94 33.87 4.39
N ASP A 872 17.60 33.30 5.54
CA ASP A 872 17.57 33.99 6.84
C ASP A 872 18.92 33.87 7.53
N ALA A 873 19.83 34.78 7.14
CA ALA A 873 21.19 34.78 7.66
C ALA A 873 21.27 35.26 9.12
N PRO A 874 22.02 34.56 10.00
CA PRO A 874 22.23 35.01 11.36
C PRO A 874 23.02 36.35 11.39
N PRO A 875 23.01 37.05 12.54
CA PRO A 875 23.71 38.33 12.68
C PRO A 875 25.20 38.25 12.30
N ARG A 876 25.72 39.27 11.68
CA ARG A 876 27.16 39.33 11.27
C ARG A 876 28.14 39.04 12.40
N THR A 877 27.79 39.38 13.64
CA THR A 877 28.57 39.08 14.84
C THR A 877 28.72 37.60 15.08
N VAL A 878 27.66 36.82 14.91
CA VAL A 878 27.65 35.34 15.04
C VAL A 878 28.51 34.71 13.95
N TYR A 879 28.42 35.20 12.72
CA TYR A 879 29.27 34.77 11.61
C TYR A 879 30.77 34.97 11.94
N ARG A 880 31.13 36.16 12.42
CA ARG A 880 32.50 36.47 12.76
C ARG A 880 32.99 35.53 13.87
N GLN A 881 32.20 35.34 14.91
CA GLN A 881 32.54 34.43 16.00
C GLN A 881 32.74 32.99 15.50
N ALA A 882 31.89 32.47 14.65
CA ALA A 882 32.04 31.13 14.08
C ALA A 882 33.33 30.98 13.27
N VAL A 883 33.65 31.97 12.44
CA VAL A 883 34.90 32.02 11.67
C VAL A 883 36.13 32.09 12.57
N ASP A 884 36.10 32.95 13.61
CA ASP A 884 37.22 33.12 14.53
C ASP A 884 37.46 31.85 15.36
N LEU A 885 36.41 31.19 15.86
CA LEU A 885 36.50 29.93 16.60
C LEU A 885 37.06 28.77 15.77
N VAL A 886 36.75 28.70 14.48
CA VAL A 886 37.30 27.66 13.59
C VAL A 886 38.80 27.95 13.30
N ASN A 887 39.20 29.19 13.14
CA ASN A 887 40.58 29.56 12.83
C ASN A 887 41.51 29.62 14.04
N MET A 888 40.97 29.96 15.22
CA MET A 888 41.73 30.10 16.50
C MET A 888 40.90 29.60 17.68
N PRO A 889 40.65 28.31 17.82
CA PRO A 889 39.76 27.74 18.87
C PRO A 889 40.24 28.13 20.30
N SER A 890 41.55 28.18 20.54
CA SER A 890 42.15 28.51 21.84
C SER A 890 41.93 29.95 22.29
N ALA A 891 41.56 30.85 21.38
CA ALA A 891 41.34 32.25 21.72
C ALA A 891 39.89 32.56 22.17
N GLY A 892 38.93 31.66 21.93
CA GLY A 892 37.53 31.92 22.22
C GLY A 892 36.82 30.84 23.06
N LEU A 893 37.48 29.71 23.35
CA LEU A 893 36.91 28.60 24.12
C LEU A 893 37.65 28.41 25.45
N SER A 894 36.89 28.00 26.49
CA SER A 894 37.51 27.66 27.77
C SER A 894 38.38 26.41 27.66
N GLU A 895 39.36 26.28 28.56
CA GLU A 895 40.27 25.12 28.63
C GLU A 895 39.48 23.81 28.77
N HIS A 896 38.38 23.83 29.52
CA HIS A 896 37.49 22.66 29.71
C HIS A 896 36.83 22.23 28.39
N VAL A 897 36.33 23.16 27.59
CA VAL A 897 35.75 22.88 26.26
C VAL A 897 36.82 22.36 25.31
N THR A 898 38.02 22.94 25.27
CA THR A 898 39.06 22.50 24.37
C THR A 898 39.59 21.10 24.73
N ALA A 899 39.67 20.77 26.04
CA ALA A 899 40.02 19.44 26.52
C ALA A 899 38.96 18.40 26.10
N ALA A 900 37.69 18.74 26.23
CA ALA A 900 36.56 17.85 25.80
C ALA A 900 36.60 17.62 24.28
N TRP A 901 36.85 18.65 23.47
CA TRP A 901 37.02 18.51 22.02
C TRP A 901 38.23 17.61 21.65
N SER A 902 39.34 17.74 22.40
CA SER A 902 40.51 16.87 22.21
C SER A 902 40.19 15.41 22.48
N ALA A 903 39.48 15.11 23.56
CA ALA A 903 39.01 13.75 23.87
C ALA A 903 38.08 13.21 22.78
N ARG A 904 37.17 14.05 22.30
CA ARG A 904 36.26 13.70 21.18
C ARG A 904 37.02 13.39 19.88
N ARG A 905 38.05 14.14 19.54
CA ARG A 905 38.88 13.86 18.37
C ARG A 905 39.58 12.50 18.48
N GLY A 906 40.04 12.12 19.70
CA GLY A 906 40.58 10.77 19.97
C GLY A 906 39.57 9.69 19.69
N ALA A 907 38.35 9.83 20.22
CA ALA A 907 37.25 8.90 19.98
C ALA A 907 36.83 8.81 18.50
N LEU A 908 36.83 9.94 17.77
CA LEU A 908 36.59 9.95 16.33
C LEU A 908 37.69 9.23 15.53
N ALA A 909 38.96 9.36 15.93
CA ALA A 909 40.04 8.62 15.30
C ALA A 909 39.91 7.11 15.49
N ASP A 910 39.49 6.66 16.68
CA ASP A 910 39.22 5.26 16.97
C ASP A 910 38.01 4.76 16.17
N TYR A 911 36.94 5.54 16.08
CA TYR A 911 35.77 5.22 15.31
C TYR A 911 36.07 5.11 13.81
N ARG A 912 36.81 6.07 13.25
CA ARG A 912 37.28 6.02 11.85
C ARG A 912 38.08 4.75 11.56
N ARG A 913 38.91 4.32 12.52
CA ARG A 913 39.70 3.10 12.39
C ARG A 913 38.81 1.86 12.40
N ALA A 914 37.77 1.82 13.26
CA ALA A 914 36.80 0.74 13.29
C ALA A 914 35.95 0.63 12.02
N LEU A 915 35.78 1.74 11.28
CA LEU A 915 35.08 1.74 10.00
C LEU A 915 35.88 1.17 8.83
N THR A 916 37.22 1.06 8.97
CA THR A 916 38.08 0.61 7.86
C THR A 916 37.73 -0.79 7.39
N ASP A 917 37.28 -1.65 8.29
CA ASP A 917 36.91 -3.04 7.99
C ASP A 917 35.42 -3.23 7.67
N THR A 918 34.72 -2.13 7.45
CA THR A 918 33.29 -2.13 7.15
C THR A 918 33.00 -1.63 5.73
N ALA A 919 31.78 -1.82 5.26
CA ALA A 919 31.32 -1.28 3.99
C ALA A 919 30.96 0.22 4.06
N PHE A 920 31.10 0.87 5.20
CA PHE A 920 30.72 2.25 5.44
C PHE A 920 31.88 3.21 5.22
N ARG A 921 31.62 4.30 4.54
CA ARG A 921 32.61 5.37 4.34
C ARG A 921 32.40 6.46 5.38
N PRO A 922 33.46 7.05 5.95
CA PRO A 922 33.35 8.13 6.93
C PRO A 922 32.55 9.33 6.45
N ASP A 923 32.69 9.73 5.17
CA ASP A 923 31.94 10.83 4.57
C ASP A 923 30.43 10.59 4.49
N GLU A 924 29.99 9.35 4.41
CA GLU A 924 28.56 8.96 4.39
C GLU A 924 27.93 9.04 5.78
N LEU A 925 28.70 8.92 6.85
CA LEU A 925 28.24 9.00 8.24
C LEU A 925 28.26 10.43 8.78
N LEU A 926 29.02 11.31 8.16
CA LEU A 926 29.24 12.68 8.65
C LEU A 926 27.90 13.46 8.82
N PRO A 927 26.91 13.41 7.90
CA PRO A 927 25.63 14.09 8.12
C PRO A 927 24.93 13.62 9.40
N ASP A 928 24.95 12.32 9.67
CA ASP A 928 24.32 11.72 10.86
C ASP A 928 25.02 12.18 12.15
N LEU A 929 26.34 12.26 12.14
CA LEU A 929 27.13 12.72 13.31
C LEU A 929 26.94 14.21 13.59
N LEU A 930 26.85 15.04 12.54
CA LEU A 930 26.58 16.48 12.68
C LEU A 930 25.13 16.69 13.19
N HIS A 931 24.18 15.94 12.68
CA HIS A 931 22.80 15.95 13.18
C HIS A 931 22.73 15.57 14.65
N LEU A 932 23.37 14.49 15.08
CA LEU A 932 23.39 14.08 16.49
C LEU A 932 24.00 15.14 17.39
N HIS A 933 25.09 15.79 16.93
CA HIS A 933 25.71 16.88 17.68
C HIS A 933 24.75 18.08 17.81
N HIS A 934 24.07 18.47 16.71
CA HIS A 934 23.07 19.52 16.77
C HIS A 934 21.98 19.19 17.78
N VAL A 935 21.44 17.96 17.74
CA VAL A 935 20.37 17.50 18.64
C VAL A 935 20.84 17.52 20.11
N ARG A 936 22.10 17.18 20.40
CA ARG A 936 22.67 17.31 21.75
C ARG A 936 22.73 18.75 22.21
N MET A 937 23.15 19.66 21.34
CA MET A 937 23.30 21.06 21.66
C MET A 937 21.98 21.82 21.81
N ARG A 938 21.03 21.59 20.91
CA ARG A 938 19.81 22.39 20.74
C ARG A 938 18.50 21.65 20.85
N GLY A 939 18.51 20.33 20.69
CA GLY A 939 17.33 19.49 20.50
C GLY A 939 16.90 19.36 19.06
N PRO A 940 15.86 18.56 18.77
CA PRO A 940 15.39 18.33 17.40
C PRO A 940 14.76 19.60 16.82
N GLY A 941 15.29 20.09 15.68
CA GLY A 941 14.79 21.28 15.00
C GLY A 941 15.55 21.58 13.70
N LEU A 942 14.97 21.20 12.56
CA LEU A 942 15.57 21.37 11.24
C LEU A 942 15.96 22.82 10.86
N PRO A 943 15.17 23.88 11.18
CA PRO A 943 15.57 25.24 10.84
C PRO A 943 16.86 25.70 11.57
N GLU A 944 16.99 25.38 12.86
CA GLU A 944 18.19 25.73 13.62
C GLU A 944 19.42 24.92 13.16
N GLU A 945 19.21 23.66 12.79
CA GLU A 945 20.28 22.82 12.24
C GLU A 945 20.84 23.41 10.93
N ARG A 946 19.97 23.84 10.03
CA ARG A 946 20.34 24.50 8.77
C ARG A 946 21.15 25.75 9.04
N THR A 947 20.76 26.53 10.05
CA THR A 947 21.55 27.73 10.48
C THR A 947 22.98 27.36 10.92
N HIS A 948 23.15 26.30 11.71
CA HIS A 948 24.46 25.83 12.13
C HIS A 948 25.32 25.33 10.97
N LEU A 949 24.73 24.54 10.08
CA LEU A 949 25.43 24.07 8.87
C LEU A 949 25.81 25.22 7.93
N HIS A 950 24.96 26.25 7.82
CA HIS A 950 25.28 27.47 7.08
C HIS A 950 26.46 28.22 7.67
N LEU A 951 26.53 28.40 9.00
CA LEU A 951 27.64 28.99 9.70
C LEU A 951 28.94 28.16 9.55
N ALA A 952 28.85 26.84 9.67
CA ALA A 952 29.95 25.91 9.44
C ALA A 952 30.50 26.04 8.01
N ARG A 953 29.62 26.14 7.00
CA ARG A 953 30.00 26.41 5.61
C ARG A 953 30.74 27.75 5.46
N ALA A 954 30.25 28.80 6.09
CA ALA A 954 30.87 30.12 6.02
C ALA A 954 32.28 30.11 6.65
N ALA A 955 32.44 29.41 7.78
CA ALA A 955 33.76 29.22 8.40
C ALA A 955 34.70 28.40 7.52
N ALA A 956 34.20 27.35 6.87
CA ALA A 956 34.97 26.54 5.92
C ALA A 956 35.43 27.33 4.69
N LEU A 957 34.57 28.19 4.13
CA LEU A 957 34.94 29.10 3.04
C LEU A 957 36.05 30.08 3.47
N SER A 958 35.91 30.67 4.66
CA SER A 958 36.93 31.58 5.21
C SER A 958 38.28 30.87 5.43
N TRP A 959 38.24 29.65 5.99
CA TRP A 959 39.43 28.84 6.19
C TRP A 959 40.13 28.52 4.88
N THR A 960 39.39 28.05 3.88
CA THR A 960 39.91 27.70 2.55
C THR A 960 40.53 28.90 1.84
N ALA A 961 39.91 30.10 1.97
CA ALA A 961 40.46 31.33 1.40
C ALA A 961 41.79 31.70 2.04
N ARG A 962 41.93 31.58 3.36
CA ARG A 962 43.18 31.84 4.09
C ARG A 962 44.28 30.84 3.75
N ALA A 963 43.94 29.55 3.70
CA ALA A 963 44.91 28.51 3.33
C ALA A 963 45.49 28.69 1.91
N ARG A 964 44.69 29.23 0.98
CA ARG A 964 45.18 29.62 -0.37
C ARG A 964 46.06 30.89 -0.38
N SER A 965 45.93 31.74 0.65
CA SER A 965 46.68 33.01 0.76
C SER A 965 47.98 32.87 1.57
N THR A 966 48.21 31.71 2.18
CA THR A 966 49.49 31.44 2.89
C THR A 966 50.40 30.70 1.89
N PRO A 967 51.56 31.28 1.49
CA PRO A 967 52.43 30.73 0.45
C PRO A 967 53.09 29.42 0.81
#